data_1f8f34ab4d6adbbf897a83170724cefc
#
_entry.id   1f8f34ab4d6adbbf897a83170724cefc
#
_cell.length_a   1.000
_cell.length_b   1.000
_cell.length_c   1.000
_cell.angle_alpha   90.00
_cell.angle_beta   90.00
_cell.angle_gamma   90.00
#
_symmetry.space_group_name_H-M   'P 1'
#
loop_
_entity.id
_entity.type
_entity.pdbx_description
1 polymer ?
#
loop_
_entity_poly.entity_id
_entity_poly.type
_entity_poly.pdbx_seq_one_letter_code
_entity_poly.pdbx_strand_id
1 'polypeptide(L)'
;MTGYVRGKSKLESRVDAAIRLRQEVTAARLDRREVLKLASAAAGSLMLGVASQRAVAKDLKIISPPADPFVQPMPLGCDAAAEGCVVSAEQFAAHGGGRPEHDTRRPEWRRKHQYSNAFAPRRHFIIPLQERNDHVWHPTYGTDVVWGFLGEVPGPCIRARYGEPIVVRFTNELPLHADRAFGVPQLITHLHNFHSASESDGGPWGYYDQRAVAEPLGQPWFRDHHYTMARAGFTDSRHSRYYEGRNDYSGGLDGNWGDPAESLGTLFYHSHRPDFTTANVYRGQFGFFMAYDELDTGDETTGLCLPSGVYDQTMSIGDRVFDGDGKSFFDVFELDGILGDKPVVNGKVQPYMDVDRRRYRLRFLCLGPSRILQLHLYNATQRRWVNNAFLQISNDGNLLPYGVPRSGLFMSVAERVDILVDFARIGNTGDRIVMYNRLEQVDGNKPSGKLLAPGTPVVQFRLGASVPDPSFDYFANPGRMLRPPAVFSPAEAVQRRLFRFGRSGGQWAVNGEIWDPSIRASQATPKRNTAEIWTLENGSGGWVHPAHLHYEEGRILSRNGVAPPVHERGRKDVVHLGKNETAELFLRFRDFPQPDFDPPNPAFKPEAGRYVIHCHNTVHEDHAMMVRFDVVP
;
A
#
# COMPACT_ATOMS: atom_id res chain seq x y z
N MET A 1 42.35 -35.68 -18.70
CA MET A 1 41.11 -34.98 -18.33
C MET A 1 41.49 -33.59 -17.84
N THR A 2 41.47 -32.60 -18.70
CA THR A 2 41.87 -31.23 -18.42
C THR A 2 40.60 -30.43 -18.22
N GLY A 3 40.34 -30.02 -16.94
CA GLY A 3 39.22 -29.19 -16.58
C GLY A 3 39.39 -27.77 -17.11
N TYR A 4 38.45 -27.35 -17.95
CA TYR A 4 38.38 -25.98 -18.46
C TYR A 4 37.67 -25.12 -17.38
N VAL A 5 38.46 -24.38 -16.57
CA VAL A 5 37.94 -23.31 -15.75
C VAL A 5 37.68 -22.13 -16.68
N ARG A 6 36.43 -21.88 -17.04
CA ARG A 6 36.04 -20.63 -17.71
C ARG A 6 36.28 -19.47 -16.76
N GLY A 7 37.35 -18.69 -17.03
CA GLY A 7 37.53 -17.40 -16.37
C GLY A 7 36.33 -16.49 -16.67
N LYS A 8 35.74 -15.90 -15.62
CA LYS A 8 34.68 -14.87 -15.78
C LYS A 8 35.18 -13.77 -16.72
N SER A 9 34.38 -13.31 -17.63
CA SER A 9 34.73 -12.23 -18.54
C SER A 9 35.03 -10.94 -17.73
N LYS A 10 35.85 -10.05 -18.28
CA LYS A 10 36.13 -8.73 -17.65
C LYS A 10 34.82 -7.95 -17.37
N LEU A 11 33.78 -8.20 -18.15
CA LEU A 11 32.48 -7.57 -18.01
C LEU A 11 31.72 -8.17 -16.81
N GLU A 12 31.71 -9.50 -16.66
CA GLU A 12 31.06 -10.18 -15.51
C GLU A 12 31.72 -9.79 -14.19
N SER A 13 33.05 -9.66 -14.13
CA SER A 13 33.76 -9.18 -12.93
C SER A 13 33.45 -7.72 -12.57
N ARG A 14 33.19 -6.86 -13.57
CA ARG A 14 32.81 -5.45 -13.36
C ARG A 14 31.34 -5.33 -12.89
N VAL A 15 30.46 -6.17 -13.40
CA VAL A 15 29.05 -6.26 -12.95
C VAL A 15 28.99 -6.71 -11.49
N ASP A 16 29.70 -7.78 -11.15
CA ASP A 16 29.79 -8.27 -9.77
C ASP A 16 30.35 -7.21 -8.81
N ALA A 17 31.34 -6.42 -9.25
CA ALA A 17 31.89 -5.31 -8.46
C ALA A 17 30.91 -4.16 -8.30
N ALA A 18 30.15 -3.81 -9.34
CA ALA A 18 29.10 -2.78 -9.25
C ALA A 18 27.95 -3.20 -8.33
N ILE A 19 27.55 -4.46 -8.38
CA ILE A 19 26.52 -5.03 -7.49
C ILE A 19 27.00 -4.99 -6.04
N ARG A 20 28.24 -5.40 -5.76
CA ARG A 20 28.81 -5.33 -4.39
C ARG A 20 28.89 -3.90 -3.87
N LEU A 21 29.39 -2.96 -4.68
CA LEU A 21 29.46 -1.55 -4.30
C LEU A 21 28.06 -0.98 -3.97
N ARG A 22 27.05 -1.33 -4.75
CA ARG A 22 25.66 -0.93 -4.49
C ARG A 22 25.17 -1.50 -3.17
N GLN A 23 25.44 -2.77 -2.90
CA GLN A 23 25.09 -3.42 -1.63
C GLN A 23 25.82 -2.78 -0.44
N GLU A 24 27.11 -2.48 -0.59
CA GLU A 24 27.92 -1.81 0.44
C GLU A 24 27.44 -0.40 0.76
N VAL A 25 27.07 0.40 -0.26
CA VAL A 25 26.50 1.74 -0.08
C VAL A 25 25.15 1.67 0.66
N THR A 26 24.33 0.69 0.35
CA THR A 26 23.05 0.48 1.06
C THR A 26 23.30 0.04 2.50
N ALA A 27 24.24 -0.87 2.73
CA ALA A 27 24.61 -1.35 4.06
C ALA A 27 25.23 -0.26 4.96
N ALA A 28 25.88 0.74 4.37
CA ALA A 28 26.50 1.85 5.11
C ALA A 28 25.50 2.84 5.73
N ARG A 29 24.17 2.63 5.56
CA ARG A 29 23.09 3.49 6.08
C ARG A 29 23.19 4.96 5.66
N LEU A 30 23.87 5.22 4.56
CA LEU A 30 23.97 6.57 4.01
C LEU A 30 22.63 6.98 3.44
N ASP A 31 22.14 8.15 3.81
CA ASP A 31 21.01 8.72 3.11
C ASP A 31 21.40 9.08 1.67
N ARG A 32 20.39 9.26 0.80
CA ARG A 32 20.61 9.59 -0.60
C ARG A 32 21.47 10.85 -0.79
N ARG A 33 21.37 11.84 0.12
CA ARG A 33 22.13 13.07 0.06
C ARG A 33 23.60 12.82 0.36
N GLU A 34 23.88 11.92 1.29
CA GLU A 34 25.25 11.50 1.60
C GLU A 34 25.86 10.71 0.44
N VAL A 35 25.09 9.80 -0.16
CA VAL A 35 25.48 9.09 -1.39
C VAL A 35 25.73 10.07 -2.56
N LEU A 36 24.84 11.04 -2.74
CA LEU A 36 25.01 12.06 -3.79
C LEU A 36 26.16 13.03 -3.48
N LYS A 37 26.41 13.38 -2.22
CA LYS A 37 27.58 14.17 -1.81
C LYS A 37 28.90 13.40 -2.01
N LEU A 38 28.93 12.13 -1.65
CA LEU A 38 30.07 11.26 -1.90
C LEU A 38 30.32 11.06 -3.41
N ALA A 39 29.25 10.87 -4.18
CA ALA A 39 29.34 10.80 -5.64
C ALA A 39 29.81 12.13 -6.24
N SER A 40 29.36 13.29 -5.72
CA SER A 40 29.81 14.60 -6.20
C SER A 40 31.23 14.95 -5.74
N ALA A 41 31.64 14.53 -4.54
CA ALA A 41 33.05 14.69 -4.08
C ALA A 41 34.04 13.78 -4.85
N ALA A 42 33.60 12.59 -5.23
CA ALA A 42 34.35 11.69 -6.10
C ALA A 42 34.33 12.11 -7.59
N ALA A 43 33.40 13.00 -7.97
CA ALA A 43 33.15 13.38 -9.36
C ALA A 43 34.25 14.27 -9.98
N GLY A 44 35.14 14.86 -9.18
CA GLY A 44 36.30 15.59 -9.71
C GLY A 44 37.32 14.71 -10.47
N SER A 45 37.34 13.41 -10.23
CA SER A 45 38.23 12.45 -10.90
C SER A 45 37.51 11.29 -11.63
N LEU A 46 36.18 11.18 -11.53
CA LEU A 46 35.40 10.02 -12.02
C LEU A 46 34.29 10.37 -13.04
N MET A 47 34.11 11.64 -13.41
CA MET A 47 33.02 12.07 -14.31
C MET A 47 32.96 11.30 -15.64
N LEU A 48 34.09 10.87 -16.19
CA LEU A 48 34.13 10.05 -17.41
C LEU A 48 33.79 8.57 -17.17
N GLY A 49 33.96 8.06 -15.94
CA GLY A 49 33.66 6.68 -15.58
C GLY A 49 32.19 6.46 -15.19
N VAL A 50 31.56 7.42 -14.53
CA VAL A 50 30.19 7.31 -14.03
C VAL A 50 29.15 7.44 -15.15
N ALA A 51 29.40 8.32 -16.14
CA ALA A 51 28.51 8.42 -17.31
C ALA A 51 28.53 7.13 -18.15
N SER A 52 29.70 6.49 -18.30
CA SER A 52 29.83 5.20 -18.99
C SER A 52 29.27 4.04 -18.17
N GLN A 53 29.36 4.09 -16.83
CA GLN A 53 28.76 3.09 -15.93
C GLN A 53 27.23 3.21 -15.85
N ARG A 54 26.67 4.44 -15.92
CA ARG A 54 25.22 4.66 -16.04
C ARG A 54 24.66 4.09 -17.34
N ALA A 55 25.36 4.27 -18.45
CA ALA A 55 24.96 3.69 -19.73
C ALA A 55 25.00 2.16 -19.68
N VAL A 56 26.05 1.58 -19.10
CA VAL A 56 26.21 0.12 -18.96
C VAL A 56 25.20 -0.49 -17.97
N ALA A 57 24.86 0.20 -16.88
CA ALA A 57 23.87 -0.30 -15.90
C ALA A 57 22.43 -0.25 -16.45
N LYS A 58 22.12 0.73 -17.30
CA LYS A 58 20.79 0.86 -17.91
C LYS A 58 20.51 -0.25 -18.93
N ASP A 59 21.54 -0.83 -19.52
CA ASP A 59 21.43 -1.92 -20.52
C ASP A 59 21.49 -3.33 -19.89
N LEU A 60 21.82 -3.45 -18.60
CA LEU A 60 21.89 -4.73 -17.89
C LEU A 60 20.52 -5.06 -17.28
N LYS A 61 19.65 -5.66 -18.09
CA LYS A 61 18.46 -6.35 -17.56
C LYS A 61 18.94 -7.60 -16.80
N ILE A 62 18.90 -7.51 -15.47
CA ILE A 62 19.02 -8.72 -14.65
C ILE A 62 17.77 -9.54 -14.91
N ILE A 63 17.94 -10.75 -15.41
CA ILE A 63 16.88 -11.71 -15.63
C ILE A 63 17.00 -12.76 -14.54
N SER A 64 15.92 -12.98 -13.80
CA SER A 64 15.86 -14.01 -12.77
C SER A 64 16.13 -15.40 -13.35
N PRO A 65 16.70 -16.32 -12.57
CA PRO A 65 16.83 -17.71 -12.98
C PRO A 65 15.49 -18.29 -13.42
N PRO A 66 15.48 -19.28 -14.34
CA PRO A 66 14.24 -19.95 -14.75
C PRO A 66 13.51 -20.55 -13.55
N ALA A 67 12.19 -20.43 -13.53
CA ALA A 67 11.32 -21.01 -12.52
C ALA A 67 10.00 -21.43 -13.17
N ASP A 68 9.55 -22.64 -12.89
CA ASP A 68 8.30 -23.16 -13.43
C ASP A 68 7.11 -22.55 -12.68
N PRO A 69 6.13 -21.95 -13.37
CA PRO A 69 4.97 -21.38 -12.72
C PRO A 69 4.05 -22.47 -12.14
N PHE A 70 3.32 -22.12 -11.09
CA PHE A 70 2.24 -22.94 -10.52
C PHE A 70 2.69 -24.24 -9.86
N VAL A 71 3.91 -24.28 -9.31
CA VAL A 71 4.45 -25.45 -8.60
C VAL A 71 4.21 -25.42 -7.10
N GLN A 72 3.82 -24.26 -6.56
CA GLN A 72 3.59 -24.08 -5.12
C GLN A 72 2.23 -23.41 -4.87
N PRO A 73 1.57 -23.71 -3.73
CA PRO A 73 0.32 -23.08 -3.37
C PRO A 73 0.52 -21.60 -3.02
N MET A 74 -0.50 -20.79 -3.28
CA MET A 74 -0.58 -19.42 -2.79
C MET A 74 -0.87 -19.45 -1.29
N PRO A 75 -0.10 -18.72 -0.46
CA PRO A 75 -0.46 -18.54 0.94
C PRO A 75 -1.80 -17.80 1.06
N LEU A 76 -2.70 -18.35 1.83
CA LEU A 76 -3.86 -17.62 2.32
C LEU A 76 -3.36 -16.64 3.40
N GLY A 77 -3.88 -15.42 3.43
CA GLY A 77 -3.39 -14.41 4.38
C GLY A 77 -3.58 -14.87 5.83
N CYS A 78 -2.59 -14.65 6.69
CA CYS A 78 -2.71 -14.89 8.13
C CYS A 78 -3.56 -13.79 8.79
N ASP A 79 -4.39 -14.16 9.77
CA ASP A 79 -5.20 -13.23 10.56
C ASP A 79 -4.45 -12.82 11.84
N ALA A 80 -4.32 -11.51 12.09
CA ALA A 80 -3.60 -11.01 13.25
C ALA A 80 -4.15 -11.52 14.60
N ALA A 81 -5.44 -11.77 14.70
CA ALA A 81 -6.04 -12.33 15.91
C ALA A 81 -5.70 -13.83 16.07
N ALA A 82 -5.73 -14.60 14.96
CA ALA A 82 -5.37 -16.01 14.98
C ALA A 82 -3.88 -16.22 15.29
N GLU A 83 -3.02 -15.28 14.87
CA GLU A 83 -1.58 -15.30 15.15
C GLU A 83 -1.22 -14.75 16.56
N GLY A 84 -2.20 -14.50 17.41
CA GLY A 84 -1.98 -14.05 18.79
C GLY A 84 -1.56 -12.59 18.93
N CYS A 85 -1.71 -11.75 17.89
CA CYS A 85 -1.40 -10.33 17.99
C CYS A 85 -2.39 -9.54 18.86
N VAL A 86 -3.58 -10.07 19.13
CA VAL A 86 -4.55 -9.44 20.03
C VAL A 86 -4.18 -9.77 21.47
N VAL A 87 -4.03 -8.73 22.28
CA VAL A 87 -3.62 -8.82 23.69
C VAL A 87 -4.61 -8.10 24.62
N SER A 88 -4.56 -8.38 25.93
CA SER A 88 -5.35 -7.60 26.88
C SER A 88 -4.81 -6.17 27.04
N ALA A 89 -5.62 -5.26 27.57
CA ALA A 89 -5.19 -3.89 27.86
C ALA A 89 -4.00 -3.84 28.83
N GLU A 90 -3.97 -4.75 29.81
CA GLU A 90 -2.88 -4.87 30.78
C GLU A 90 -1.58 -5.36 30.12
N GLN A 91 -1.67 -6.37 29.25
CA GLN A 91 -0.52 -6.86 28.48
C GLN A 91 0.00 -5.78 27.54
N PHE A 92 -0.89 -5.05 26.87
CA PHE A 92 -0.50 -3.93 26.01
C PHE A 92 0.20 -2.82 26.80
N ALA A 93 -0.35 -2.43 27.95
CA ALA A 93 0.24 -1.42 28.81
C ALA A 93 1.60 -1.85 29.40
N ALA A 94 1.76 -3.13 29.73
CA ALA A 94 3.02 -3.68 30.27
C ALA A 94 4.11 -3.83 29.19
N HIS A 95 3.73 -4.01 27.94
CA HIS A 95 4.67 -4.18 26.84
C HIS A 95 5.48 -2.88 26.60
N GLY A 96 6.80 -3.03 26.41
CA GLY A 96 7.68 -1.86 26.22
C GLY A 96 8.02 -1.11 27.51
N GLY A 97 7.90 -1.78 28.69
CA GLY A 97 8.25 -1.23 30.00
C GLY A 97 7.20 -0.30 30.62
N GLY A 98 5.92 -0.49 30.25
CA GLY A 98 4.81 0.26 30.81
C GLY A 98 4.75 1.74 30.37
N ARG A 99 5.45 2.10 29.33
CA ARG A 99 5.50 3.46 28.81
C ARG A 99 4.69 3.55 27.53
N PRO A 100 3.53 4.23 27.53
CA PRO A 100 2.90 4.60 26.27
C PRO A 100 3.83 5.56 25.54
N GLU A 101 3.97 5.36 24.25
CA GLU A 101 4.71 6.19 23.30
C GLU A 101 5.71 7.20 23.90
N HIS A 102 6.95 6.82 24.01
CA HIS A 102 8.00 7.75 24.41
C HIS A 102 9.02 7.91 23.28
N ASP A 103 8.93 8.97 22.50
CA ASP A 103 10.15 9.52 21.94
C ASP A 103 10.74 10.50 22.95
N THR A 104 11.72 10.03 23.71
CA THR A 104 12.46 10.90 24.66
C THR A 104 13.29 11.96 23.95
N ARG A 105 13.54 11.81 22.63
CA ARG A 105 14.24 12.79 21.79
C ARG A 105 13.36 13.96 21.41
N ARG A 106 12.04 13.77 21.45
CA ARG A 106 11.06 14.77 21.05
C ARG A 106 9.91 14.79 22.03
N PRO A 107 9.99 15.60 23.11
CA PRO A 107 8.92 15.73 24.10
C PRO A 107 7.55 16.07 23.52
N GLU A 108 7.54 16.67 22.32
CA GLU A 108 6.32 16.98 21.57
C GLU A 108 5.56 15.73 21.09
N TRP A 109 6.18 14.56 21.09
CA TRP A 109 5.56 13.31 20.66
C TRP A 109 4.90 12.53 21.80
N ARG A 110 4.92 13.07 23.01
CA ARG A 110 4.21 12.52 24.18
C ARG A 110 2.71 12.79 24.15
N ARG A 111 2.11 12.89 22.98
CA ARG A 111 0.71 13.24 22.86
C ARG A 111 -0.18 12.03 23.03
N LYS A 112 -1.31 12.25 23.73
CA LYS A 112 -2.46 11.37 23.64
C LYS A 112 -2.96 11.41 22.19
N HIS A 113 -3.37 10.27 21.66
CA HIS A 113 -4.02 10.23 20.37
C HIS A 113 -5.29 11.08 20.38
N GLN A 114 -5.55 11.80 19.31
CA GLN A 114 -6.77 12.57 19.14
C GLN A 114 -7.98 11.64 19.33
N TYR A 115 -8.97 12.11 20.07
CA TYR A 115 -10.17 11.36 20.38
C TYR A 115 -10.02 10.03 21.13
N SER A 116 -8.84 9.70 21.68
CA SER A 116 -8.65 8.43 22.40
C SER A 116 -9.55 8.29 23.65
N ASN A 117 -9.97 9.40 24.25
CA ASN A 117 -10.94 9.37 25.36
C ASN A 117 -12.38 9.13 24.87
N ALA A 118 -12.72 9.66 23.70
CA ALA A 118 -14.05 9.51 23.09
C ALA A 118 -14.22 8.11 22.46
N PHE A 119 -13.17 7.62 21.83
CA PHE A 119 -13.11 6.31 21.19
C PHE A 119 -12.07 5.44 21.88
N ALA A 120 -12.29 5.12 23.16
CA ALA A 120 -11.38 4.30 23.95
C ALA A 120 -11.17 2.93 23.26
N PRO A 121 -9.91 2.50 23.08
CA PRO A 121 -9.63 1.24 22.40
C PRO A 121 -10.33 0.04 23.06
N ARG A 122 -11.01 -0.77 22.27
CA ARG A 122 -11.66 -2.02 22.69
C ARG A 122 -10.81 -3.24 22.38
N ARG A 123 -9.95 -3.14 21.36
CA ARG A 123 -9.00 -4.19 20.99
C ARG A 123 -7.60 -3.59 20.90
N HIS A 124 -6.62 -4.36 21.35
CA HIS A 124 -5.23 -3.97 21.42
C HIS A 124 -4.40 -4.97 20.64
N PHE A 125 -3.59 -4.49 19.71
CA PHE A 125 -2.73 -5.32 18.88
C PHE A 125 -1.26 -4.98 19.14
N ILE A 126 -0.41 -6.01 19.21
CA ILE A 126 1.05 -5.88 19.15
C ILE A 126 1.53 -6.67 17.95
N ILE A 127 2.14 -5.98 17.00
CA ILE A 127 2.60 -6.58 15.74
C ILE A 127 4.09 -6.26 15.55
N PRO A 128 4.97 -7.23 15.77
CA PRO A 128 6.41 -7.04 15.60
C PRO A 128 6.82 -7.09 14.13
N LEU A 129 7.71 -6.18 13.73
CA LEU A 129 8.51 -6.29 12.53
C LEU A 129 9.73 -7.15 12.83
N GLN A 130 9.89 -8.26 12.13
CA GLN A 130 10.93 -9.26 12.38
C GLN A 130 11.66 -9.66 11.11
N GLU A 131 12.92 -10.05 11.24
CA GLU A 131 13.67 -10.71 10.19
C GLU A 131 13.35 -12.20 10.17
N ARG A 132 13.11 -12.73 8.95
CA ARG A 132 13.00 -14.15 8.69
C ARG A 132 13.97 -14.52 7.58
N ASN A 133 14.78 -15.54 7.77
CA ASN A 133 15.87 -15.92 6.86
C ASN A 133 15.61 -17.24 6.12
N ASP A 134 14.45 -17.83 6.27
CA ASP A 134 14.02 -19.08 5.64
C ASP A 134 12.83 -18.89 4.67
N HIS A 135 12.54 -17.65 4.25
CA HIS A 135 11.46 -17.40 3.30
C HIS A 135 11.77 -17.99 1.93
N VAL A 136 10.83 -18.71 1.35
CA VAL A 136 10.97 -19.33 0.02
C VAL A 136 10.03 -18.65 -0.95
N TRP A 137 10.59 -17.84 -1.86
CA TRP A 137 9.83 -17.20 -2.93
C TRP A 137 9.37 -18.22 -3.98
N HIS A 138 10.27 -19.15 -4.32
CA HIS A 138 10.04 -20.26 -5.25
C HIS A 138 10.92 -21.44 -4.86
N PRO A 139 10.46 -22.70 -4.97
CA PRO A 139 11.27 -23.87 -4.59
C PRO A 139 12.64 -23.95 -5.28
N THR A 140 12.74 -23.44 -6.51
CA THR A 140 13.99 -23.43 -7.29
C THR A 140 15.01 -22.42 -6.74
N TYR A 141 14.57 -21.36 -6.03
CA TYR A 141 15.43 -20.27 -5.57
C TYR A 141 16.02 -20.48 -4.17
N GLY A 142 15.55 -21.50 -3.44
CA GLY A 142 15.93 -21.70 -2.05
C GLY A 142 15.36 -20.63 -1.10
N THR A 143 16.05 -20.42 0.03
CA THR A 143 15.60 -19.46 1.07
C THR A 143 16.15 -18.06 0.86
N ASP A 144 15.42 -17.05 1.29
CA ASP A 144 15.81 -15.65 1.24
C ASP A 144 15.50 -14.94 2.57
N VAL A 145 16.07 -13.77 2.77
CA VAL A 145 15.84 -12.93 3.94
C VAL A 145 14.75 -11.92 3.67
N VAL A 146 13.72 -11.92 4.49
CA VAL A 146 12.64 -10.92 4.46
C VAL A 146 12.53 -10.20 5.81
N TRP A 147 11.97 -8.99 5.77
CA TRP A 147 11.61 -8.21 6.94
C TRP A 147 10.10 -8.01 6.93
N GLY A 148 9.40 -8.95 7.52
CA GLY A 148 7.94 -8.96 7.54
C GLY A 148 7.39 -8.61 8.92
N PHE A 149 6.16 -8.15 8.97
CA PHE A 149 5.42 -8.12 10.22
C PHE A 149 5.12 -9.57 10.62
N LEU A 150 5.50 -9.97 11.84
CA LEU A 150 5.64 -11.37 12.29
C LEU A 150 6.63 -12.22 11.46
N GLY A 151 7.54 -11.59 10.72
CA GLY A 151 8.41 -12.30 9.79
C GLY A 151 7.70 -12.84 8.55
N GLU A 152 6.43 -12.50 8.32
CA GLU A 152 5.61 -13.00 7.21
C GLU A 152 5.51 -12.01 6.05
N VAL A 153 5.29 -12.53 4.83
CA VAL A 153 5.07 -11.74 3.60
C VAL A 153 3.91 -12.32 2.81
N PRO A 154 2.77 -11.63 2.76
CA PRO A 154 2.40 -10.43 3.51
C PRO A 154 2.38 -10.66 5.02
N GLY A 155 2.54 -9.59 5.79
CA GLY A 155 2.29 -9.59 7.23
C GLY A 155 0.82 -9.87 7.58
N PRO A 156 0.47 -10.02 8.87
CA PRO A 156 -0.85 -10.44 9.30
C PRO A 156 -1.93 -9.45 8.90
N CYS A 157 -3.09 -9.96 8.51
CA CYS A 157 -4.26 -9.16 8.22
C CYS A 157 -4.93 -8.70 9.52
N ILE A 158 -5.04 -7.39 9.71
CA ILE A 158 -5.82 -6.81 10.81
C ILE A 158 -7.29 -6.77 10.37
N ARG A 159 -8.17 -7.42 11.14
CA ARG A 159 -9.61 -7.36 10.92
C ARG A 159 -10.25 -6.50 12.01
N ALA A 160 -10.89 -5.42 11.61
CA ALA A 160 -11.54 -4.46 12.50
C ALA A 160 -12.99 -4.21 12.08
N ARG A 161 -13.79 -3.70 13.00
CA ARG A 161 -15.20 -3.38 12.76
C ARG A 161 -15.48 -1.93 13.12
N TYR A 162 -16.23 -1.23 12.29
CA TYR A 162 -16.73 0.09 12.64
C TYR A 162 -17.52 0.03 13.96
N GLY A 163 -17.29 1.01 14.85
CA GLY A 163 -17.80 1.01 16.21
C GLY A 163 -16.94 0.28 17.26
N GLU A 164 -15.85 -0.36 16.86
CA GLU A 164 -14.88 -1.01 17.76
C GLU A 164 -13.49 -0.34 17.64
N PRO A 165 -13.25 0.78 18.33
CA PRO A 165 -11.95 1.45 18.28
C PRO A 165 -10.80 0.50 18.66
N ILE A 166 -9.69 0.61 17.94
CA ILE A 166 -8.53 -0.24 18.16
C ILE A 166 -7.26 0.58 18.34
N VAL A 167 -6.28 0.01 19.04
CA VAL A 167 -4.90 0.50 19.03
C VAL A 167 -3.97 -0.59 18.55
N VAL A 168 -3.07 -0.23 17.66
CA VAL A 168 -2.07 -1.15 17.09
C VAL A 168 -0.68 -0.62 17.43
N ARG A 169 0.08 -1.41 18.17
CA ARG A 169 1.50 -1.17 18.43
C ARG A 169 2.33 -1.92 17.40
N PHE A 170 3.01 -1.20 16.54
CA PHE A 170 4.02 -1.78 15.67
C PHE A 170 5.37 -1.67 16.37
N THR A 171 6.03 -2.82 16.58
CA THR A 171 7.36 -2.88 17.20
C THR A 171 8.42 -3.18 16.16
N ASN A 172 9.60 -2.61 16.33
CA ASN A 172 10.72 -2.86 15.44
C ASN A 172 11.74 -3.79 16.14
N GLU A 173 11.57 -5.08 15.91
CA GLU A 173 12.38 -6.15 16.51
C GLU A 173 13.45 -6.71 15.54
N LEU A 174 13.78 -5.95 14.48
CA LEU A 174 14.86 -6.33 13.58
C LEU A 174 16.18 -6.46 14.36
N PRO A 175 17.03 -7.42 14.01
CA PRO A 175 18.30 -7.64 14.70
C PRO A 175 19.29 -6.49 14.49
N LEU A 176 20.28 -6.34 15.37
CA LEU A 176 21.28 -5.28 15.33
C LEU A 176 21.98 -5.15 13.96
N HIS A 177 22.17 -6.26 13.27
CA HIS A 177 22.84 -6.34 11.96
C HIS A 177 21.85 -6.63 10.82
N ALA A 178 20.67 -6.04 10.88
CA ALA A 178 19.64 -6.14 9.83
C ALA A 178 19.91 -5.24 8.62
N ASP A 179 21.17 -4.99 8.30
CA ASP A 179 21.63 -4.09 7.23
C ASP A 179 22.05 -4.85 5.96
N ARG A 180 21.48 -6.03 5.74
CA ARG A 180 21.88 -6.94 4.67
C ARG A 180 21.23 -6.58 3.34
N ALA A 181 22.03 -6.32 2.34
CA ALA A 181 21.72 -6.15 0.91
C ALA A 181 20.98 -4.85 0.54
N PHE A 182 19.79 -4.58 1.03
CA PHE A 182 19.00 -3.36 0.74
C PHE A 182 17.97 -3.09 1.83
N GLY A 183 17.39 -1.88 1.83
CA GLY A 183 16.48 -1.41 2.88
C GLY A 183 17.21 -0.90 4.11
N VAL A 184 16.47 -0.32 5.05
CA VAL A 184 16.99 0.16 6.33
C VAL A 184 16.16 -0.39 7.49
N PRO A 185 16.78 -0.74 8.63
CA PRO A 185 16.07 -1.31 9.76
C PRO A 185 15.38 -0.22 10.61
N GLN A 186 14.75 0.75 9.94
CA GLN A 186 13.92 1.78 10.55
C GLN A 186 12.48 1.62 10.08
N LEU A 187 11.54 1.87 10.97
CA LEU A 187 10.12 1.68 10.72
C LEU A 187 9.33 2.96 10.98
N ILE A 188 8.41 3.25 10.13
CA ILE A 188 7.15 3.96 10.38
C ILE A 188 6.08 3.26 9.56
N THR A 189 4.98 2.89 10.19
CA THR A 189 3.89 2.17 9.53
C THR A 189 2.78 3.15 9.18
N HIS A 190 2.47 3.26 7.89
CA HIS A 190 1.31 3.98 7.39
C HIS A 190 0.15 3.00 7.16
N LEU A 191 -1.03 3.31 7.68
CA LEU A 191 -2.28 2.64 7.28
C LEU A 191 -2.85 3.38 6.08
N HIS A 192 -2.67 2.79 4.92
CA HIS A 192 -3.02 3.38 3.64
C HIS A 192 -4.54 3.43 3.47
N ASN A 193 -5.06 4.64 3.32
CA ASN A 193 -6.48 4.97 3.20
C ASN A 193 -7.32 4.64 4.44
N PHE A 194 -6.96 5.16 5.58
CA PHE A 194 -7.88 5.19 6.71
C PHE A 194 -8.07 6.62 7.20
N HIS A 195 -9.32 6.98 7.50
CA HIS A 195 -9.64 8.29 8.07
C HIS A 195 -9.14 8.37 9.51
N SER A 196 -7.89 8.78 9.70
CA SER A 196 -7.18 8.78 10.98
C SER A 196 -6.50 10.10 11.28
N ALA A 197 -6.25 10.34 12.57
CA ALA A 197 -5.46 11.47 12.99
C ALA A 197 -4.00 11.37 12.54
N SER A 198 -3.34 12.49 12.30
CA SER A 198 -1.99 12.52 11.72
C SER A 198 -0.94 11.81 12.56
N GLU A 199 -1.09 11.73 13.88
CA GLU A 199 -0.21 10.96 14.76
C GLU A 199 -0.35 9.45 14.60
N SER A 200 -1.49 8.98 14.05
CA SER A 200 -1.78 7.58 13.78
C SER A 200 -1.69 7.22 12.30
N ASP A 201 -1.59 8.20 11.42
CA ASP A 201 -1.49 8.04 9.97
C ASP A 201 -0.18 7.36 9.53
N GLY A 202 0.89 7.55 10.29
CA GLY A 202 2.20 7.00 9.94
C GLY A 202 2.98 7.86 8.93
N GLY A 203 2.85 9.19 9.05
CA GLY A 203 3.54 10.12 8.17
C GLY A 203 5.07 9.97 8.17
N PRO A 204 5.75 10.38 7.09
CA PRO A 204 7.16 10.07 6.79
C PRO A 204 8.18 10.67 7.77
N TRP A 205 7.77 11.56 8.67
CA TRP A 205 8.62 12.20 9.68
C TRP A 205 8.75 11.41 11.00
N GLY A 206 8.04 10.29 11.15
CA GLY A 206 7.84 9.60 12.42
C GLY A 206 8.57 8.28 12.59
N TYR A 207 9.58 7.97 11.81
CA TYR A 207 10.28 6.70 11.86
C TYR A 207 11.16 6.52 13.11
N TYR A 208 11.37 5.27 13.51
CA TYR A 208 12.13 4.86 14.68
C TYR A 208 13.04 3.66 14.38
N ASP A 209 14.09 3.52 15.20
CA ASP A 209 15.10 2.47 15.07
C ASP A 209 14.61 1.12 15.62
N GLN A 210 15.33 0.04 15.29
CA GLN A 210 15.11 -1.27 15.87
C GLN A 210 15.43 -1.29 17.38
N ARG A 211 14.78 -2.20 18.10
CA ARG A 211 14.91 -2.36 19.56
C ARG A 211 16.37 -2.46 20.03
N ALA A 212 17.17 -3.26 19.32
CA ALA A 212 18.59 -3.47 19.64
C ALA A 212 19.43 -2.19 19.63
N VAL A 213 19.02 -1.16 18.87
CA VAL A 213 19.66 0.17 18.84
C VAL A 213 18.99 1.14 19.78
N ALA A 214 17.67 1.17 19.79
CA ALA A 214 16.89 2.18 20.49
C ALA A 214 16.89 1.98 22.02
N GLU A 215 16.72 0.75 22.50
CA GLU A 215 16.54 0.43 23.91
C GLU A 215 17.77 0.81 24.77
N PRO A 216 19.02 0.51 24.40
CA PRO A 216 20.19 0.97 25.14
C PRO A 216 20.33 2.48 25.21
N LEU A 217 19.73 3.23 24.27
CA LEU A 217 19.75 4.68 24.21
C LEU A 217 18.54 5.32 24.92
N GLY A 218 17.67 4.52 25.52
CA GLY A 218 16.42 4.99 26.13
C GLY A 218 15.42 5.57 25.12
N GLN A 219 15.50 5.16 23.86
CA GLN A 219 14.65 5.61 22.77
C GLN A 219 13.52 4.61 22.48
N PRO A 220 12.38 5.04 21.96
CA PRO A 220 11.33 4.14 21.58
C PRO A 220 11.73 3.30 20.36
N TRP A 221 11.32 2.05 20.39
CA TRP A 221 11.46 1.07 19.31
C TRP A 221 10.09 0.57 18.83
N PHE A 222 9.03 1.26 19.20
CA PHE A 222 7.66 1.01 18.76
C PHE A 222 6.88 2.32 18.63
N ARG A 223 5.75 2.22 17.92
CA ARG A 223 4.75 3.28 17.85
C ARG A 223 3.35 2.70 17.95
N ASP A 224 2.51 3.43 18.67
CA ASP A 224 1.09 3.14 18.80
C ASP A 224 0.32 3.93 17.74
N HIS A 225 -0.64 3.28 17.09
CA HIS A 225 -1.57 3.89 16.15
C HIS A 225 -2.98 3.64 16.66
N HIS A 226 -3.71 4.71 16.93
CA HIS A 226 -5.08 4.66 17.38
C HIS A 226 -6.02 4.88 16.22
N TYR A 227 -6.84 3.87 15.91
CA TYR A 227 -7.86 3.95 14.88
C TYR A 227 -9.22 3.99 15.55
N THR A 228 -9.91 5.12 15.39
CA THR A 228 -11.21 5.37 16.02
C THR A 228 -12.29 4.41 15.57
N MET A 229 -12.10 3.75 14.44
CA MET A 229 -13.11 2.93 13.76
C MET A 229 -14.45 3.66 13.63
N ALA A 230 -14.37 4.98 13.44
CA ALA A 230 -15.48 5.84 13.07
C ALA A 230 -15.37 6.21 11.58
N ARG A 231 -16.50 6.44 10.95
CA ARG A 231 -16.55 6.90 9.56
C ARG A 231 -16.23 8.38 9.50
N ALA A 232 -15.74 8.85 8.36
CA ALA A 232 -15.49 10.26 8.14
C ALA A 232 -16.78 11.08 8.37
N GLY A 233 -16.62 12.26 8.96
CA GLY A 233 -17.74 13.14 9.31
C GLY A 233 -18.34 12.87 10.70
N PHE A 234 -17.67 12.15 11.58
CA PHE A 234 -18.18 11.91 12.93
C PHE A 234 -18.22 13.19 13.80
N THR A 235 -17.50 14.22 13.45
CA THR A 235 -17.59 15.55 14.08
C THR A 235 -18.51 16.53 13.34
N ASP A 236 -19.06 16.14 12.18
CA ASP A 236 -19.95 16.99 11.39
C ASP A 236 -21.42 16.75 11.76
N SER A 237 -22.08 17.77 12.31
CA SER A 237 -23.50 17.71 12.70
C SER A 237 -24.45 17.37 11.54
N ARG A 238 -24.04 17.59 10.29
CA ARG A 238 -24.84 17.25 9.11
C ARG A 238 -24.89 15.75 8.83
N HIS A 239 -23.91 15.01 9.31
CA HIS A 239 -23.72 13.58 9.03
C HIS A 239 -23.71 12.71 10.28
N SER A 240 -23.59 13.31 11.47
CA SER A 240 -23.59 12.59 12.74
C SER A 240 -24.92 12.77 13.47
N ARG A 241 -25.69 11.71 13.60
CA ARG A 241 -26.85 11.67 14.50
C ARG A 241 -26.46 11.78 15.98
N TYR A 242 -25.17 11.77 16.27
CA TYR A 242 -24.59 11.80 17.62
C TYR A 242 -24.34 13.21 18.17
N TYR A 243 -24.46 14.24 17.36
CA TYR A 243 -24.21 15.61 17.81
C TYR A 243 -25.38 16.24 18.58
N GLU A 244 -26.45 15.50 18.83
CA GLU A 244 -27.56 15.99 19.66
C GLU A 244 -27.19 15.99 21.15
N GLY A 245 -26.15 16.75 21.53
CA GLY A 245 -25.89 17.13 22.92
C GLY A 245 -25.27 16.06 23.83
N ARG A 246 -24.70 14.99 23.28
CA ARG A 246 -23.99 13.96 24.05
C ARG A 246 -22.48 14.10 23.90
N ASN A 247 -21.82 14.58 24.95
CA ASN A 247 -20.36 14.47 25.10
C ASN A 247 -19.90 13.02 25.42
N ASP A 248 -20.81 12.07 25.27
CA ASP A 248 -20.61 10.68 25.62
C ASP A 248 -20.69 9.82 24.35
N TYR A 249 -19.52 9.53 23.77
CA TYR A 249 -19.34 8.57 22.68
C TYR A 249 -19.38 7.11 23.18
N SER A 250 -19.81 6.87 24.43
CA SER A 250 -20.03 5.55 25.00
C SER A 250 -21.28 4.85 24.43
N GLY A 251 -21.99 5.51 23.51
CA GLY A 251 -23.11 4.94 22.78
C GLY A 251 -22.69 3.71 22.02
N GLY A 252 -23.44 2.65 22.26
CA GLY A 252 -23.25 1.27 21.87
C GLY A 252 -22.64 0.94 20.51
N LEU A 253 -22.42 -0.34 20.31
CA LEU A 253 -21.84 -1.02 19.14
C LEU A 253 -22.60 -0.81 17.80
N ASP A 254 -23.48 0.18 17.69
CA ASP A 254 -24.29 0.41 16.50
C ASP A 254 -23.51 1.03 15.33
N GLY A 255 -22.22 1.33 15.52
CA GLY A 255 -21.30 1.74 14.46
C GLY A 255 -21.66 3.01 13.69
N ASN A 256 -22.64 3.77 14.16
CA ASN A 256 -23.25 4.90 13.46
C ASN A 256 -22.48 6.24 13.61
N TRP A 257 -21.16 6.18 13.75
CA TRP A 257 -20.34 7.39 13.85
C TRP A 257 -19.86 7.82 12.47
N GLY A 258 -20.33 8.97 12.00
CA GLY A 258 -20.01 9.55 10.71
C GLY A 258 -20.93 9.11 9.57
N ASP A 259 -20.50 9.35 8.33
CA ASP A 259 -21.32 9.07 7.13
C ASP A 259 -21.24 7.58 6.74
N PRO A 260 -22.34 6.81 6.81
CA PRO A 260 -22.33 5.39 6.43
C PRO A 260 -21.93 5.13 4.98
N ALA A 261 -22.10 6.11 4.09
CA ALA A 261 -21.69 6.01 2.70
C ALA A 261 -20.16 6.03 2.52
N GLU A 262 -19.42 6.37 3.56
CA GLU A 262 -17.96 6.48 3.55
C GLU A 262 -17.24 5.37 4.33
N SER A 263 -17.92 4.27 4.62
CA SER A 263 -17.27 3.08 5.19
C SER A 263 -16.28 2.48 4.20
N LEU A 264 -15.10 2.16 4.72
CA LEU A 264 -14.02 1.50 4.00
C LEU A 264 -14.02 0.00 4.27
N GLY A 265 -13.44 -0.79 3.37
CA GLY A 265 -13.33 -2.24 3.47
C GLY A 265 -11.89 -2.72 3.39
N THR A 266 -11.35 -2.85 2.17
CA THR A 266 -10.02 -3.39 1.92
C THR A 266 -8.95 -2.31 1.91
N LEU A 267 -8.12 -2.31 2.93
CA LEU A 267 -6.98 -1.41 3.13
C LEU A 267 -5.70 -2.23 3.28
N PHE A 268 -4.56 -1.55 3.41
CA PHE A 268 -3.30 -2.19 3.75
C PHE A 268 -2.42 -1.24 4.55
N TYR A 269 -1.47 -1.78 5.29
CA TYR A 269 -0.46 -1.01 6.01
C TYR A 269 0.93 -1.37 5.48
N HIS A 270 1.83 -0.39 5.46
CA HIS A 270 3.17 -0.58 4.93
C HIS A 270 4.18 0.39 5.55
N SER A 271 5.47 0.09 5.39
CA SER A 271 6.53 1.02 5.77
C SER A 271 6.48 2.28 4.90
N HIS A 272 6.57 3.44 5.56
CA HIS A 272 6.62 4.76 4.91
C HIS A 272 7.91 5.52 5.28
N ARG A 273 9.03 4.78 5.41
CA ARG A 273 10.33 5.36 5.74
C ARG A 273 10.87 6.14 4.54
N PRO A 274 11.01 7.48 4.63
CA PRO A 274 11.50 8.31 3.52
C PRO A 274 12.81 7.77 2.95
N ASP A 275 12.99 7.88 1.65
CA ASP A 275 14.14 7.39 0.87
C ASP A 275 14.26 5.84 0.80
N PHE A 276 13.45 5.09 1.58
CA PHE A 276 13.53 3.64 1.69
C PHE A 276 12.16 2.94 1.71
N THR A 277 11.08 3.63 1.40
CA THR A 277 9.74 3.01 1.33
C THR A 277 9.75 1.83 0.37
N THR A 278 10.29 2.02 -0.84
CA THR A 278 10.37 0.97 -1.87
C THR A 278 11.14 -0.23 -1.35
N ALA A 279 12.36 -0.01 -0.87
CA ALA A 279 13.26 -1.07 -0.43
C ALA A 279 12.66 -1.85 0.75
N ASN A 280 12.07 -1.16 1.74
CA ASN A 280 11.45 -1.77 2.90
C ASN A 280 10.20 -2.57 2.54
N VAL A 281 9.32 -2.03 1.70
CA VAL A 281 8.14 -2.75 1.19
C VAL A 281 8.55 -3.95 0.33
N TYR A 282 9.57 -3.80 -0.50
CA TYR A 282 10.13 -4.91 -1.28
C TYR A 282 10.74 -6.00 -0.39
N ARG A 283 11.23 -5.66 0.83
CA ARG A 283 11.67 -6.62 1.85
C ARG A 283 10.52 -7.35 2.54
N GLY A 284 9.29 -6.87 2.44
CA GLY A 284 8.10 -7.51 3.01
C GLY A 284 7.36 -6.68 4.07
N GLN A 285 7.72 -5.40 4.27
CA GLN A 285 7.09 -4.56 5.29
C GLN A 285 5.72 -4.04 4.84
N PHE A 286 4.75 -4.93 4.71
CA PHE A 286 3.35 -4.61 4.42
C PHE A 286 2.42 -5.73 4.91
N GLY A 287 1.14 -5.39 5.10
CA GLY A 287 0.07 -6.34 5.43
C GLY A 287 -1.30 -5.74 5.11
N PHE A 288 -2.34 -6.57 5.12
CA PHE A 288 -3.70 -6.11 4.86
C PHE A 288 -4.39 -5.63 6.14
N PHE A 289 -5.32 -4.68 5.94
CA PHE A 289 -6.26 -4.24 6.95
C PHE A 289 -7.67 -4.31 6.36
N MET A 290 -8.59 -5.00 7.01
CA MET A 290 -9.98 -5.12 6.58
C MET A 290 -10.90 -4.49 7.61
N ALA A 291 -11.73 -3.55 7.16
CA ALA A 291 -12.79 -2.98 7.96
C ALA A 291 -14.14 -3.55 7.55
N TYR A 292 -14.98 -3.82 8.52
CA TYR A 292 -16.34 -4.36 8.35
C TYR A 292 -17.36 -3.45 9.02
N ASP A 293 -18.59 -3.48 8.52
CA ASP A 293 -19.70 -2.73 9.08
C ASP A 293 -21.02 -3.53 9.04
N GLU A 294 -22.15 -2.85 9.17
CA GLU A 294 -23.48 -3.45 9.13
C GLU A 294 -23.91 -3.94 7.73
N LEU A 295 -23.32 -3.40 6.66
CA LEU A 295 -23.56 -3.83 5.29
C LEU A 295 -22.57 -4.92 4.84
N ASP A 296 -21.28 -4.63 4.91
CA ASP A 296 -20.21 -5.60 4.65
C ASP A 296 -19.80 -6.25 5.98
N THR A 297 -20.57 -7.25 6.38
CA THR A 297 -20.47 -7.84 7.72
C THR A 297 -19.28 -8.80 7.88
N GLY A 298 -18.69 -9.26 6.76
CA GLY A 298 -17.74 -10.36 6.75
C GLY A 298 -18.39 -11.74 6.95
N ASP A 299 -19.73 -11.82 6.84
CA ASP A 299 -20.51 -13.05 6.89
C ASP A 299 -21.41 -13.13 5.65
N GLU A 300 -21.28 -14.23 4.89
CA GLU A 300 -21.98 -14.41 3.62
C GLU A 300 -23.48 -14.68 3.75
N THR A 301 -24.00 -14.75 4.98
CA THR A 301 -25.43 -14.95 5.28
C THR A 301 -26.13 -13.68 5.77
N THR A 302 -25.38 -12.61 6.03
CA THR A 302 -25.91 -11.35 6.58
C THR A 302 -25.49 -10.14 5.75
N GLY A 303 -26.19 -9.02 5.92
CA GLY A 303 -25.89 -7.77 5.23
C GLY A 303 -25.94 -7.90 3.70
N LEU A 304 -24.83 -7.61 3.05
CA LEU A 304 -24.68 -7.76 1.60
C LEU A 304 -24.52 -9.22 1.15
N CYS A 305 -24.35 -10.15 2.07
CA CYS A 305 -24.13 -11.57 1.78
C CYS A 305 -22.98 -11.79 0.78
N LEU A 306 -21.89 -11.03 0.93
CA LEU A 306 -20.67 -11.22 0.13
C LEU A 306 -19.94 -12.49 0.58
N PRO A 307 -19.24 -13.21 -0.32
CA PRO A 307 -18.45 -14.37 0.06
C PRO A 307 -17.54 -14.07 1.25
N SER A 308 -17.43 -15.01 2.19
CA SER A 308 -16.70 -14.83 3.45
C SER A 308 -15.85 -16.05 3.82
N GLY A 309 -15.05 -15.94 4.88
CA GLY A 309 -14.18 -17.01 5.34
C GLY A 309 -13.13 -17.38 4.28
N VAL A 310 -13.03 -18.66 3.95
CA VAL A 310 -12.09 -19.17 2.93
C VAL A 310 -12.43 -18.72 1.51
N TYR A 311 -13.60 -18.13 1.31
CA TYR A 311 -14.06 -17.60 0.03
C TYR A 311 -13.87 -16.08 -0.11
N ASP A 312 -13.23 -15.44 0.88
CA ASP A 312 -12.84 -14.02 0.90
C ASP A 312 -11.32 -13.92 1.06
N GLN A 313 -10.59 -13.77 -0.05
CA GLN A 313 -9.14 -13.91 -0.08
C GLN A 313 -8.45 -12.61 -0.49
N THR A 314 -7.41 -12.25 0.26
CA THR A 314 -6.50 -11.16 -0.09
C THR A 314 -5.42 -11.62 -1.04
N MET A 315 -5.07 -10.79 -2.01
CA MET A 315 -4.03 -11.04 -3.00
C MET A 315 -3.18 -9.79 -3.22
N SER A 316 -2.01 -9.72 -2.61
CA SER A 316 -0.99 -8.74 -2.97
C SER A 316 -0.27 -9.20 -4.23
N ILE A 317 -0.31 -8.39 -5.28
CA ILE A 317 0.29 -8.71 -6.58
C ILE A 317 1.40 -7.70 -6.88
N GLY A 318 2.62 -8.16 -6.96
CA GLY A 318 3.79 -7.38 -7.33
C GLY A 318 4.70 -8.14 -8.28
N ASP A 319 5.88 -7.59 -8.53
CA ASP A 319 6.91 -8.26 -9.32
C ASP A 319 8.28 -8.12 -8.67
N ARG A 320 9.16 -9.07 -8.94
CA ARG A 320 10.51 -9.13 -8.38
C ARG A 320 11.53 -9.54 -9.43
N VAL A 321 12.78 -9.18 -9.16
CA VAL A 321 13.96 -9.73 -9.80
C VAL A 321 14.72 -10.56 -8.78
N PHE A 322 15.28 -11.68 -9.20
CA PHE A 322 16.15 -12.54 -8.39
C PHE A 322 17.53 -12.61 -9.03
N ASP A 323 18.58 -12.61 -8.22
CA ASP A 323 19.95 -12.77 -8.67
C ASP A 323 20.25 -14.23 -9.07
N GLY A 324 21.49 -14.51 -9.48
CA GLY A 324 21.92 -15.84 -9.89
C GLY A 324 21.83 -16.92 -8.80
N ASP A 325 21.79 -16.51 -7.54
CA ASP A 325 21.65 -17.38 -6.37
C ASP A 325 20.17 -17.50 -5.89
N GLY A 326 19.23 -16.89 -6.63
CA GLY A 326 17.81 -16.90 -6.33
C GLY A 326 17.41 -15.98 -5.16
N LYS A 327 18.26 -15.00 -4.80
CA LYS A 327 17.94 -13.99 -3.78
C LYS A 327 17.27 -12.78 -4.41
N SER A 328 16.38 -12.14 -3.67
CA SER A 328 15.75 -10.89 -4.11
C SER A 328 16.81 -9.84 -4.43
N PHE A 329 16.75 -9.34 -5.64
CA PHE A 329 17.61 -8.24 -6.10
C PHE A 329 16.83 -6.94 -6.16
N PHE A 330 17.43 -5.86 -5.65
CA PHE A 330 16.85 -4.53 -5.66
C PHE A 330 17.90 -3.51 -6.12
N ASP A 331 17.59 -2.73 -7.18
CA ASP A 331 18.49 -1.69 -7.65
C ASP A 331 18.22 -0.36 -6.94
N VAL A 332 19.04 -0.05 -5.93
CA VAL A 332 18.92 1.19 -5.14
C VAL A 332 19.24 2.47 -5.93
N PHE A 333 19.81 2.35 -7.12
CA PHE A 333 20.17 3.49 -7.97
C PHE A 333 19.16 3.74 -9.10
N GLU A 334 18.14 2.87 -9.23
CA GLU A 334 17.09 3.11 -10.23
C GLU A 334 16.19 4.26 -9.78
N LEU A 335 16.04 5.27 -10.63
CA LEU A 335 15.29 6.50 -10.32
C LEU A 335 13.96 6.62 -11.06
N ASP A 336 13.82 5.86 -12.14
CA ASP A 336 12.71 6.00 -13.08
C ASP A 336 11.61 4.96 -12.86
N GLY A 337 11.92 3.89 -12.13
CA GLY A 337 11.01 2.83 -11.76
C GLY A 337 11.56 1.43 -11.96
N ILE A 338 11.28 0.55 -11.01
CA ILE A 338 11.77 -0.83 -10.97
C ILE A 338 10.70 -1.78 -11.49
N LEU A 339 11.09 -2.64 -12.43
CA LEU A 339 10.27 -3.75 -12.92
C LEU A 339 10.97 -5.08 -12.67
N GLY A 340 10.22 -6.04 -12.13
CA GLY A 340 10.65 -7.43 -12.02
C GLY A 340 10.17 -8.27 -13.21
N ASP A 341 10.81 -9.41 -13.43
CA ASP A 341 10.41 -10.39 -14.45
C ASP A 341 9.61 -11.56 -13.88
N LYS A 342 9.49 -11.63 -12.54
CA LYS A 342 8.71 -12.66 -11.83
C LYS A 342 7.54 -12.03 -11.08
N PRO A 343 6.30 -12.27 -11.51
CA PRO A 343 5.12 -11.95 -10.70
C PRO A 343 5.14 -12.70 -9.37
N VAL A 344 4.80 -11.98 -8.31
CA VAL A 344 4.71 -12.52 -6.95
C VAL A 344 3.32 -12.26 -6.40
N VAL A 345 2.68 -13.29 -5.87
CA VAL A 345 1.38 -13.18 -5.20
C VAL A 345 1.52 -13.71 -3.78
N ASN A 346 1.19 -12.88 -2.79
CA ASN A 346 1.28 -13.23 -1.37
C ASN A 346 2.62 -13.89 -1.00
N GLY A 347 3.75 -13.30 -1.44
CA GLY A 347 5.08 -13.79 -1.10
C GLY A 347 5.54 -15.04 -1.88
N LYS A 348 4.83 -15.47 -2.93
CA LYS A 348 5.19 -16.62 -3.77
C LYS A 348 5.22 -16.25 -5.25
N VAL A 349 6.27 -16.72 -5.96
CA VAL A 349 6.38 -16.52 -7.41
C VAL A 349 5.35 -17.39 -8.11
N GLN A 350 4.46 -16.76 -8.87
CA GLN A 350 3.49 -17.42 -9.75
C GLN A 350 2.82 -18.67 -9.13
N PRO A 351 2.14 -18.55 -7.98
CA PRO A 351 1.60 -19.69 -7.27
C PRO A 351 0.32 -20.22 -7.91
N TYR A 352 -0.19 -21.34 -7.39
CA TYR A 352 -1.56 -21.78 -7.66
C TYR A 352 -2.44 -21.66 -6.42
N MET A 353 -3.75 -21.64 -6.64
CA MET A 353 -4.77 -21.70 -5.60
C MET A 353 -5.82 -22.75 -6.00
N ASP A 354 -6.05 -23.73 -5.13
CA ASP A 354 -7.18 -24.64 -5.29
C ASP A 354 -8.46 -23.92 -4.88
N VAL A 355 -9.49 -23.98 -5.71
CA VAL A 355 -10.76 -23.28 -5.50
C VAL A 355 -11.94 -24.19 -5.74
N ASP A 356 -12.96 -24.07 -4.89
CA ASP A 356 -14.26 -24.68 -5.12
C ASP A 356 -15.01 -23.96 -6.25
N ARG A 357 -15.88 -24.67 -6.94
CA ARG A 357 -16.74 -24.07 -7.96
C ARG A 357 -17.94 -23.36 -7.33
N ARG A 358 -17.68 -22.14 -6.85
CA ARG A 358 -18.65 -21.18 -6.29
C ARG A 358 -18.14 -19.76 -6.44
N ARG A 359 -18.86 -18.78 -5.88
CA ARG A 359 -18.42 -17.38 -5.84
C ARG A 359 -17.34 -17.17 -4.78
N TYR A 360 -16.32 -16.37 -5.15
CA TYR A 360 -15.26 -15.88 -4.29
C TYR A 360 -15.23 -14.35 -4.34
N ARG A 361 -14.90 -13.72 -3.22
CA ARG A 361 -14.42 -12.35 -3.16
C ARG A 361 -12.90 -12.39 -3.15
N LEU A 362 -12.28 -11.78 -4.16
CA LEU A 362 -10.84 -11.62 -4.22
C LEU A 362 -10.52 -10.14 -4.04
N ARG A 363 -9.68 -9.84 -3.06
CA ARG A 363 -9.29 -8.49 -2.67
C ARG A 363 -7.88 -8.24 -3.14
N PHE A 364 -7.76 -7.55 -4.25
CA PHE A 364 -6.47 -7.26 -4.87
C PHE A 364 -5.83 -6.01 -4.32
N LEU A 365 -4.52 -6.07 -4.14
CA LEU A 365 -3.61 -4.96 -3.91
C LEU A 365 -2.50 -5.01 -4.97
N CYS A 366 -2.33 -3.97 -5.76
CA CYS A 366 -1.17 -3.82 -6.64
C CYS A 366 0.02 -3.30 -5.82
N LEU A 367 1.02 -4.15 -5.58
CA LEU A 367 2.14 -3.89 -4.68
C LEU A 367 3.50 -3.87 -5.41
N GLY A 368 3.53 -3.74 -6.72
CA GLY A 368 4.77 -3.55 -7.46
C GLY A 368 5.45 -2.23 -7.10
N PRO A 369 6.77 -2.09 -7.21
CA PRO A 369 7.38 -0.76 -7.07
C PRO A 369 6.87 0.21 -8.13
N SER A 370 6.75 -0.26 -9.38
CA SER A 370 6.41 0.58 -10.52
C SER A 370 5.53 -0.12 -11.57
N ARG A 371 5.23 -1.41 -11.39
CA ARG A 371 4.45 -2.17 -12.37
C ARG A 371 2.98 -1.83 -12.29
N ILE A 372 2.41 -1.56 -13.45
CA ILE A 372 0.96 -1.41 -13.66
C ILE A 372 0.42 -2.71 -14.24
N LEU A 373 -0.76 -3.11 -13.78
CA LEU A 373 -1.37 -4.39 -14.11
C LEU A 373 -2.59 -4.20 -15.02
N GLN A 374 -2.78 -5.14 -15.95
CA GLN A 374 -4.03 -5.35 -16.68
C GLN A 374 -4.34 -6.84 -16.65
N LEU A 375 -5.08 -7.25 -15.62
CA LEU A 375 -5.33 -8.66 -15.30
C LEU A 375 -6.50 -9.22 -16.11
N HIS A 376 -6.33 -10.41 -16.67
CA HIS A 376 -7.37 -11.15 -17.40
C HIS A 376 -7.35 -12.62 -17.03
N LEU A 377 -8.52 -13.28 -17.05
CA LEU A 377 -8.61 -14.73 -16.84
C LEU A 377 -8.65 -15.49 -18.17
N TYR A 378 -7.89 -16.56 -18.21
CA TYR A 378 -7.81 -17.51 -19.33
C TYR A 378 -8.07 -18.92 -18.82
N ASN A 379 -9.09 -19.60 -19.35
CA ASN A 379 -9.29 -21.01 -19.09
C ASN A 379 -8.29 -21.80 -19.97
N ALA A 380 -7.21 -22.27 -19.34
CA ALA A 380 -6.12 -22.95 -20.04
C ALA A 380 -6.53 -24.35 -20.53
N THR A 381 -7.44 -25.02 -19.83
CA THR A 381 -7.99 -26.33 -20.22
C THR A 381 -8.86 -26.20 -21.46
N GLN A 382 -9.75 -25.21 -21.48
CA GLN A 382 -10.66 -24.95 -22.61
C GLN A 382 -10.04 -24.05 -23.68
N ARG A 383 -8.83 -23.51 -23.47
CA ARG A 383 -8.08 -22.64 -24.39
C ARG A 383 -8.86 -21.39 -24.82
N ARG A 384 -9.53 -20.72 -23.88
CA ARG A 384 -10.31 -19.50 -24.16
C ARG A 384 -10.14 -18.41 -23.09
N TRP A 385 -10.18 -17.16 -23.52
CA TRP A 385 -10.31 -16.02 -22.61
C TRP A 385 -11.71 -16.01 -21.99
N VAL A 386 -11.79 -15.62 -20.71
CA VAL A 386 -13.05 -15.51 -19.98
C VAL A 386 -13.47 -14.06 -19.95
N ASN A 387 -14.44 -13.70 -20.79
CA ASN A 387 -14.99 -12.34 -20.79
C ASN A 387 -15.95 -12.14 -19.61
N ASN A 388 -16.00 -10.90 -19.08
CA ASN A 388 -16.83 -10.53 -17.93
C ASN A 388 -16.69 -11.51 -16.75
N ALA A 389 -15.45 -12.00 -16.54
CA ALA A 389 -15.12 -12.92 -15.47
C ALA A 389 -15.15 -12.26 -14.08
N PHE A 390 -14.93 -10.97 -14.04
CA PHE A 390 -14.87 -10.17 -12.82
C PHE A 390 -16.13 -9.33 -12.67
N LEU A 391 -16.64 -9.27 -11.46
CA LEU A 391 -17.58 -8.24 -11.05
C LEU A 391 -16.87 -7.35 -10.03
N GLN A 392 -16.43 -6.16 -10.46
CA GLN A 392 -15.76 -5.21 -9.59
C GLN A 392 -16.78 -4.59 -8.63
N ILE A 393 -16.52 -4.67 -7.33
CA ILE A 393 -17.42 -4.20 -6.26
C ILE A 393 -16.82 -3.08 -5.43
N SER A 394 -15.52 -2.82 -5.52
CA SER A 394 -14.88 -1.72 -4.78
C SER A 394 -13.75 -1.03 -5.54
N ASN A 395 -13.41 0.16 -5.08
CA ASN A 395 -12.18 0.91 -5.39
C ASN A 395 -11.55 1.36 -4.08
N ASP A 396 -10.25 1.11 -3.90
CA ASP A 396 -9.45 1.61 -2.78
C ASP A 396 -10.17 1.49 -1.42
N GLY A 397 -10.85 0.35 -1.20
CA GLY A 397 -11.63 0.08 0.00
C GLY A 397 -13.08 0.58 -0.02
N ASN A 398 -13.46 1.43 -0.96
CA ASN A 398 -14.83 1.95 -1.06
C ASN A 398 -15.70 1.03 -1.92
N LEU A 399 -16.81 0.52 -1.36
CA LEU A 399 -17.79 -0.21 -2.14
C LEU A 399 -18.43 0.71 -3.20
N LEU A 400 -18.53 0.19 -4.42
CA LEU A 400 -19.26 0.83 -5.51
C LEU A 400 -20.77 0.75 -5.23
N PRO A 401 -21.59 1.65 -5.79
CA PRO A 401 -23.03 1.53 -5.68
C PRO A 401 -23.59 0.21 -6.25
N TYR A 402 -22.99 -0.26 -7.33
CA TYR A 402 -23.35 -1.50 -8.01
C TYR A 402 -22.11 -2.22 -8.51
N GLY A 403 -22.19 -3.53 -8.63
CA GLY A 403 -21.13 -4.32 -9.23
C GLY A 403 -20.94 -3.98 -10.72
N VAL A 404 -19.70 -3.80 -11.16
CA VAL A 404 -19.35 -3.45 -12.53
C VAL A 404 -18.70 -4.65 -13.23
N PRO A 405 -19.33 -5.25 -14.25
CA PRO A 405 -18.74 -6.36 -15.01
C PRO A 405 -17.46 -5.93 -15.73
N ARG A 406 -16.41 -6.73 -15.62
CA ARG A 406 -15.10 -6.46 -16.23
C ARG A 406 -14.52 -7.72 -16.88
N SER A 407 -13.97 -7.57 -18.09
CA SER A 407 -13.17 -8.62 -18.75
C SER A 407 -11.68 -8.51 -18.38
N GLY A 408 -11.23 -7.34 -17.97
CA GLY A 408 -9.89 -7.08 -17.49
C GLY A 408 -9.88 -6.01 -16.41
N LEU A 409 -8.94 -6.12 -15.47
CA LEU A 409 -8.76 -5.18 -14.36
C LEU A 409 -7.47 -4.40 -14.57
N PHE A 410 -7.59 -3.11 -14.79
CA PHE A 410 -6.46 -2.19 -14.73
C PHE A 410 -6.22 -1.81 -13.27
N MET A 411 -4.97 -1.89 -12.83
CA MET A 411 -4.56 -1.48 -11.48
C MET A 411 -3.21 -0.80 -11.52
N SER A 412 -3.12 0.37 -10.92
CA SER A 412 -1.88 1.07 -10.65
C SER A 412 -1.32 0.70 -9.27
N VAL A 413 -0.07 1.07 -9.00
CA VAL A 413 0.54 0.76 -7.70
C VAL A 413 -0.28 1.36 -6.56
N ALA A 414 -0.46 0.58 -5.49
CA ALA A 414 -1.28 0.84 -4.30
C ALA A 414 -2.79 0.83 -4.50
N GLU A 415 -3.32 0.73 -5.72
CA GLU A 415 -4.75 0.53 -5.87
C GLU A 415 -5.20 -0.80 -5.28
N ARG A 416 -6.34 -0.78 -4.59
CA ARG A 416 -7.07 -1.96 -4.11
C ARG A 416 -8.35 -2.07 -4.90
N VAL A 417 -8.63 -3.28 -5.34
CA VAL A 417 -9.88 -3.60 -6.06
C VAL A 417 -10.43 -4.90 -5.51
N ASP A 418 -11.65 -4.86 -4.97
CA ASP A 418 -12.37 -6.08 -4.65
C ASP A 418 -13.23 -6.49 -5.83
N ILE A 419 -13.15 -7.77 -6.15
CA ILE A 419 -13.95 -8.39 -7.20
C ILE A 419 -14.68 -9.62 -6.69
N LEU A 420 -15.81 -9.91 -7.31
CA LEU A 420 -16.40 -11.25 -7.25
C LEU A 420 -15.99 -12.03 -8.49
N VAL A 421 -15.65 -13.29 -8.30
CA VAL A 421 -15.45 -14.29 -9.37
C VAL A 421 -16.34 -15.49 -9.06
N ASP A 422 -17.13 -15.91 -10.03
CA ASP A 422 -17.93 -17.15 -9.92
C ASP A 422 -17.23 -18.27 -10.70
N PHE A 423 -16.48 -19.09 -10.00
CA PHE A 423 -15.75 -20.20 -10.61
C PHE A 423 -16.67 -21.29 -11.17
N ALA A 424 -17.93 -21.40 -10.72
CA ALA A 424 -18.91 -22.31 -11.30
C ALA A 424 -19.35 -21.89 -12.72
N ARG A 425 -19.33 -20.58 -13.00
CA ARG A 425 -19.71 -20.01 -14.33
C ARG A 425 -18.59 -20.05 -15.35
N ILE A 426 -17.32 -20.02 -14.91
CA ILE A 426 -16.18 -19.82 -15.82
C ILE A 426 -15.43 -21.10 -16.17
N GLY A 427 -15.72 -22.23 -15.49
CA GLY A 427 -15.06 -23.50 -15.77
C GLY A 427 -15.73 -24.71 -15.13
N ASN A 428 -15.27 -25.88 -15.50
CA ASN A 428 -15.69 -27.19 -14.98
C ASN A 428 -14.70 -27.71 -13.92
N THR A 429 -15.11 -28.71 -13.14
CA THR A 429 -14.20 -29.43 -12.24
C THR A 429 -12.99 -29.94 -13.01
N GLY A 430 -11.80 -29.68 -12.50
CA GLY A 430 -10.52 -30.03 -13.12
C GLY A 430 -9.95 -28.96 -14.07
N ASP A 431 -10.73 -27.95 -14.45
CA ASP A 431 -10.21 -26.85 -15.29
C ASP A 431 -9.13 -26.04 -14.54
N ARG A 432 -8.21 -25.49 -15.34
CA ARG A 432 -7.14 -24.59 -14.90
C ARG A 432 -7.44 -23.20 -15.44
N ILE A 433 -7.70 -22.26 -14.55
CA ILE A 433 -7.92 -20.85 -14.91
C ILE A 433 -6.65 -20.08 -14.54
N VAL A 434 -6.01 -19.46 -15.52
CA VAL A 434 -4.78 -18.68 -15.30
C VAL A 434 -5.11 -17.20 -15.39
N MET A 435 -4.71 -16.44 -14.39
CA MET A 435 -4.71 -14.99 -14.43
C MET A 435 -3.42 -14.52 -15.08
N TYR A 436 -3.54 -13.71 -16.13
CA TYR A 436 -2.43 -13.10 -16.84
C TYR A 436 -2.41 -11.60 -16.64
N ASN A 437 -1.23 -11.02 -16.39
CA ASN A 437 -1.00 -9.61 -16.67
C ASN A 437 -0.69 -9.47 -18.15
N ARG A 438 -1.58 -8.80 -18.89
CA ARG A 438 -1.45 -8.61 -20.34
C ARG A 438 -0.87 -7.26 -20.73
N LEU A 439 -0.74 -6.33 -19.80
CA LEU A 439 -0.24 -5.00 -20.11
C LEU A 439 1.27 -5.05 -20.39
N GLU A 440 1.67 -4.63 -21.58
CA GLU A 440 3.08 -4.51 -21.92
C GLU A 440 3.68 -3.29 -21.21
N GLN A 441 4.68 -3.52 -20.40
CA GLN A 441 5.49 -2.47 -19.77
C GLN A 441 6.94 -2.92 -19.78
N VAL A 442 7.78 -2.22 -20.53
CA VAL A 442 9.17 -2.61 -20.81
C VAL A 442 10.17 -1.90 -19.91
N ASP A 443 9.75 -0.77 -19.31
CA ASP A 443 10.54 0.03 -18.38
C ASP A 443 9.65 0.60 -17.26
N GLY A 444 10.28 1.24 -16.27
CA GLY A 444 9.58 1.86 -15.15
C GLY A 444 8.76 3.11 -15.50
N ASN A 445 8.85 3.62 -16.72
CA ASN A 445 8.26 4.90 -17.08
C ASN A 445 6.73 4.82 -17.19
N LYS A 446 6.26 3.90 -18.03
CA LYS A 446 4.83 3.71 -18.29
C LYS A 446 4.56 2.43 -19.09
N PRO A 447 3.34 1.92 -19.05
CA PRO A 447 2.92 0.88 -19.99
C PRO A 447 2.81 1.43 -21.43
N SER A 448 3.02 0.54 -22.40
CA SER A 448 2.88 0.88 -23.82
C SER A 448 1.42 1.03 -24.27
N GLY A 449 0.47 0.53 -23.48
CA GLY A 449 -0.94 0.41 -23.82
C GLY A 449 -1.29 -0.84 -24.62
N LYS A 450 -0.29 -1.61 -25.06
CA LYS A 450 -0.51 -2.85 -25.82
C LYS A 450 -0.83 -4.01 -24.86
N LEU A 451 -1.80 -4.84 -25.25
CA LEU A 451 -2.11 -6.08 -24.56
C LEU A 451 -1.40 -7.26 -25.24
N LEU A 452 -0.57 -7.92 -24.46
CA LEU A 452 0.15 -9.13 -24.89
C LEU A 452 -0.80 -10.34 -25.00
N ALA A 453 -0.42 -11.31 -25.82
CA ALA A 453 -1.15 -12.58 -25.98
C ALA A 453 -0.17 -13.75 -25.86
N PRO A 454 -0.17 -14.51 -24.74
CA PRO A 454 -1.12 -14.42 -23.63
C PRO A 454 -0.77 -13.35 -22.56
N GLY A 455 0.45 -12.85 -22.48
CA GLY A 455 0.98 -12.02 -21.41
C GLY A 455 1.78 -12.83 -20.38
N THR A 456 2.02 -12.24 -19.21
CA THR A 456 2.78 -12.88 -18.13
C THR A 456 1.81 -13.56 -17.15
N PRO A 457 1.94 -14.87 -16.89
CA PRO A 457 1.09 -15.57 -15.93
C PRO A 457 1.38 -15.10 -14.50
N VAL A 458 0.31 -14.90 -13.70
CA VAL A 458 0.38 -14.37 -12.34
C VAL A 458 0.03 -15.44 -11.30
N VAL A 459 -1.15 -16.05 -11.43
CA VAL A 459 -1.64 -17.09 -10.54
C VAL A 459 -2.53 -18.07 -11.32
N GLN A 460 -2.55 -19.34 -10.91
CA GLN A 460 -3.43 -20.37 -11.46
C GLN A 460 -4.48 -20.78 -10.43
N PHE A 461 -5.76 -20.70 -10.80
CA PHE A 461 -6.85 -21.29 -10.04
C PHE A 461 -7.14 -22.70 -10.56
N ARG A 462 -7.18 -23.68 -9.65
CA ARG A 462 -7.46 -25.09 -9.94
C ARG A 462 -8.86 -25.40 -9.46
N LEU A 463 -9.78 -25.64 -10.38
CA LEU A 463 -11.19 -25.80 -10.07
C LEU A 463 -11.49 -27.19 -9.50
N GLY A 464 -11.93 -27.21 -8.25
CA GLY A 464 -12.40 -28.38 -7.51
C GLY A 464 -13.87 -28.72 -7.78
N ALA A 465 -14.49 -29.30 -6.78
CA ALA A 465 -15.90 -29.67 -6.82
C ALA A 465 -16.82 -28.44 -6.72
N SER A 466 -18.09 -28.61 -7.10
CA SER A 466 -19.15 -27.65 -6.80
C SER A 466 -19.58 -27.83 -5.34
N VAL A 467 -19.66 -26.75 -4.61
CA VAL A 467 -20.11 -26.73 -3.20
C VAL A 467 -21.26 -25.75 -3.02
N PRO A 468 -22.05 -25.85 -1.92
CA PRO A 468 -23.08 -24.88 -1.61
C PRO A 468 -22.53 -23.46 -1.54
N ASP A 469 -23.32 -22.50 -2.01
CA ASP A 469 -22.94 -21.08 -2.05
C ASP A 469 -24.09 -20.21 -1.53
N PRO A 470 -24.11 -19.88 -0.22
CA PRO A 470 -25.15 -19.05 0.36
C PRO A 470 -24.98 -17.55 0.07
N SER A 471 -23.83 -17.12 -0.51
CA SER A 471 -23.62 -15.72 -0.85
C SER A 471 -24.62 -15.23 -1.90
N PHE A 472 -24.91 -13.92 -1.91
CA PHE A 472 -25.85 -13.36 -2.88
C PHE A 472 -25.27 -13.35 -4.31
N ASP A 473 -26.08 -13.72 -5.29
CA ASP A 473 -25.68 -13.74 -6.70
C ASP A 473 -25.82 -12.35 -7.36
N TYR A 474 -24.78 -11.53 -7.23
CA TYR A 474 -24.72 -10.22 -7.86
C TYR A 474 -24.55 -10.29 -9.38
N PHE A 475 -24.08 -11.41 -9.95
CA PHE A 475 -23.99 -11.59 -11.40
C PHE A 475 -25.37 -11.75 -12.05
N ALA A 476 -26.27 -12.45 -11.37
CA ALA A 476 -27.65 -12.59 -11.82
C ALA A 476 -28.51 -11.37 -11.47
N ASN A 477 -28.09 -10.57 -10.48
CA ASN A 477 -28.83 -9.44 -9.95
C ASN A 477 -28.01 -8.14 -9.98
N PRO A 478 -27.61 -7.62 -11.15
CA PRO A 478 -26.70 -6.49 -11.26
C PRO A 478 -27.29 -5.17 -10.72
N GLY A 479 -28.61 -5.09 -10.56
CA GLY A 479 -29.31 -3.94 -9.98
C GLY A 479 -29.35 -3.94 -8.44
N ARG A 480 -28.81 -4.97 -7.76
CA ARG A 480 -28.69 -4.97 -6.30
C ARG A 480 -27.65 -3.96 -5.87
N MET A 481 -28.09 -2.98 -5.10
CA MET A 481 -27.19 -1.95 -4.53
C MET A 481 -26.27 -2.57 -3.49
N LEU A 482 -24.98 -2.24 -3.57
CA LEU A 482 -23.96 -2.59 -2.56
C LEU A 482 -23.92 -1.51 -1.47
N ARG A 483 -23.63 -0.28 -1.84
CA ARG A 483 -23.61 0.85 -0.90
C ARG A 483 -24.12 2.12 -1.61
N PRO A 484 -25.03 2.88 -0.98
CA PRO A 484 -25.38 4.19 -1.51
C PRO A 484 -24.13 5.08 -1.62
N PRO A 485 -23.96 5.82 -2.71
CA PRO A 485 -22.84 6.74 -2.83
C PRO A 485 -23.00 7.90 -1.85
N ALA A 486 -21.89 8.37 -1.27
CA ALA A 486 -21.90 9.60 -0.48
C ALA A 486 -22.44 10.77 -1.32
N VAL A 487 -23.35 11.53 -0.75
CA VAL A 487 -23.90 12.72 -1.40
C VAL A 487 -22.85 13.82 -1.41
N PHE A 488 -22.61 14.43 -2.56
CA PHE A 488 -21.67 15.55 -2.72
C PHE A 488 -22.16 16.52 -3.78
N SER A 489 -21.70 17.76 -3.68
CA SER A 489 -21.87 18.77 -4.72
C SER A 489 -20.55 19.49 -4.97
N PRO A 490 -20.08 19.63 -6.20
CA PRO A 490 -18.91 20.45 -6.51
C PRO A 490 -19.06 21.92 -6.06
N ALA A 491 -20.30 22.40 -5.89
CA ALA A 491 -20.59 23.75 -5.37
C ALA A 491 -20.24 23.93 -3.87
N GLU A 492 -20.04 22.85 -3.12
CA GLU A 492 -19.56 22.90 -1.74
C GLU A 492 -18.09 23.30 -1.63
N ALA A 493 -17.33 23.16 -2.72
CA ALA A 493 -15.90 23.45 -2.70
C ALA A 493 -15.61 24.93 -2.49
N VAL A 494 -14.93 25.22 -1.39
CA VAL A 494 -14.54 26.61 -1.02
C VAL A 494 -13.23 27.03 -1.67
N GLN A 495 -12.45 26.08 -2.19
CA GLN A 495 -11.12 26.31 -2.78
C GLN A 495 -10.86 25.33 -3.92
N ARG A 496 -10.04 25.78 -4.88
CA ARG A 496 -9.44 24.94 -5.93
C ARG A 496 -7.93 24.99 -5.83
N ARG A 497 -7.25 23.85 -5.94
CA ARG A 497 -5.78 23.75 -5.91
C ARG A 497 -5.26 22.93 -7.06
N LEU A 498 -3.98 23.16 -7.40
CA LEU A 498 -3.26 22.41 -8.40
C LEU A 498 -2.08 21.68 -7.75
N PHE A 499 -1.96 20.40 -8.03
CA PHE A 499 -0.78 19.57 -7.71
C PHE A 499 -0.23 19.00 -9.01
N ARG A 500 0.91 19.52 -9.42
CA ARG A 500 1.59 19.09 -10.65
C ARG A 500 2.72 18.13 -10.29
N PHE A 501 2.59 16.87 -10.73
CA PHE A 501 3.60 15.83 -10.63
C PHE A 501 4.58 15.95 -11.78
N GLY A 502 5.86 16.13 -11.49
CA GLY A 502 6.86 16.40 -12.52
C GLY A 502 8.29 16.30 -12.02
N ARG A 503 9.19 17.07 -12.62
CA ARG A 503 10.58 17.15 -12.21
C ARG A 503 11.01 18.59 -11.93
N SER A 504 11.96 18.75 -10.99
CA SER A 504 12.63 20.01 -10.67
C SER A 504 14.11 19.74 -10.53
N GLY A 505 14.96 20.43 -11.30
CA GLY A 505 16.40 20.20 -11.28
C GLY A 505 16.84 18.74 -11.57
N GLY A 506 16.04 18.00 -12.35
CA GLY A 506 16.29 16.58 -12.65
C GLY A 506 15.78 15.58 -11.62
N GLN A 507 15.29 16.05 -10.46
CA GLN A 507 14.70 15.22 -9.40
C GLN A 507 13.18 15.16 -9.54
N TRP A 508 12.57 14.14 -8.96
CA TRP A 508 11.12 14.06 -8.87
C TRP A 508 10.55 15.11 -7.92
N ALA A 509 9.43 15.71 -8.25
CA ALA A 509 8.87 16.84 -7.53
C ALA A 509 7.35 16.92 -7.67
N VAL A 510 6.69 17.55 -6.71
CA VAL A 510 5.29 17.99 -6.81
C VAL A 510 5.28 19.51 -6.71
N ASN A 511 4.62 20.21 -7.64
CA ASN A 511 4.63 21.68 -7.75
C ASN A 511 6.04 22.30 -7.84
N GLY A 512 7.01 21.53 -8.36
CA GLY A 512 8.41 21.96 -8.41
C GLY A 512 9.17 21.81 -7.10
N GLU A 513 8.50 21.42 -6.01
CA GLU A 513 9.10 21.16 -4.71
C GLU A 513 9.61 19.73 -4.61
N ILE A 514 10.81 19.57 -4.07
CA ILE A 514 11.49 18.32 -3.80
C ILE A 514 11.33 18.02 -2.32
N TRP A 515 10.78 16.85 -1.98
CA TRP A 515 10.57 16.47 -0.59
C TRP A 515 11.83 16.58 0.26
N ASP A 516 11.67 17.22 1.41
CA ASP A 516 12.65 17.28 2.47
C ASP A 516 11.94 17.18 3.82
N PRO A 517 12.25 16.20 4.69
CA PRO A 517 11.62 16.06 6.01
C PRO A 517 11.76 17.31 6.89
N SER A 518 12.75 18.14 6.62
CA SER A 518 12.93 19.43 7.32
C SER A 518 12.04 20.56 6.77
N ILE A 519 11.39 20.38 5.62
CA ILE A 519 10.49 21.37 5.04
C ILE A 519 9.30 21.56 5.98
N ARG A 520 9.19 22.78 6.50
CA ARG A 520 8.09 23.17 7.40
C ARG A 520 6.91 23.78 6.65
N ALA A 521 7.09 24.16 5.40
CA ALA A 521 6.05 24.79 4.60
C ALA A 521 5.03 23.75 4.11
N SER A 522 3.77 24.03 4.37
CA SER A 522 2.64 23.28 3.82
C SER A 522 2.29 23.81 2.44
N GLN A 523 2.09 22.92 1.46
CA GLN A 523 1.67 23.30 0.10
C GLN A 523 0.16 23.58 0.00
N ALA A 524 -0.62 23.10 0.97
CA ALA A 524 -2.03 23.36 1.07
C ALA A 524 -2.48 23.36 2.54
N THR A 525 -3.46 24.19 2.86
CA THR A 525 -4.04 24.28 4.20
C THR A 525 -5.57 24.21 4.11
N PRO A 526 -6.13 23.03 3.73
CA PRO A 526 -7.58 22.88 3.73
C PRO A 526 -8.14 23.07 5.14
N LYS A 527 -9.30 23.72 5.22
CA LYS A 527 -9.99 23.91 6.50
C LYS A 527 -10.83 22.68 6.83
N ARG A 528 -10.81 22.29 8.09
CA ARG A 528 -11.67 21.23 8.61
C ARG A 528 -13.15 21.54 8.32
N ASN A 529 -13.90 20.48 8.00
CA ASN A 529 -15.32 20.52 7.65
C ASN A 529 -15.63 21.36 6.40
N THR A 530 -14.65 21.55 5.51
CA THR A 530 -14.86 22.16 4.19
C THR A 530 -14.54 21.18 3.07
N ALA A 531 -15.00 21.50 1.87
CA ALA A 531 -14.66 20.77 0.67
C ALA A 531 -13.77 21.60 -0.27
N GLU A 532 -12.88 20.93 -0.99
CA GLU A 532 -12.04 21.54 -2.02
C GLU A 532 -12.08 20.72 -3.31
N ILE A 533 -11.73 21.32 -4.43
CA ILE A 533 -11.45 20.61 -5.67
C ILE A 533 -9.96 20.68 -5.95
N TRP A 534 -9.32 19.52 -5.99
CA TRP A 534 -7.91 19.40 -6.29
C TRP A 534 -7.72 18.90 -7.73
N THR A 535 -6.95 19.63 -8.49
CA THR A 535 -6.52 19.24 -9.83
C THR A 535 -5.17 18.58 -9.72
N LEU A 536 -5.09 17.30 -10.09
CA LEU A 536 -3.84 16.56 -10.18
C LEU A 536 -3.41 16.55 -11.65
N GLU A 537 -2.21 17.04 -11.93
CA GLU A 537 -1.67 17.13 -13.28
C GLU A 537 -0.37 16.35 -13.42
N ASN A 538 -0.26 15.54 -14.46
CA ASN A 538 1.00 14.91 -14.82
C ASN A 538 1.76 15.79 -15.82
N GLY A 539 2.80 16.49 -15.33
CA GLY A 539 3.70 17.33 -16.12
C GLY A 539 5.07 16.69 -16.43
N SER A 540 5.23 15.38 -16.22
CA SER A 540 6.53 14.70 -16.37
C SER A 540 6.89 14.24 -17.79
N GLY A 541 6.03 14.48 -18.77
CA GLY A 541 6.27 14.18 -20.19
C GLY A 541 6.10 12.71 -20.57
N GLY A 542 6.84 11.78 -20.03
CA GLY A 542 6.85 10.38 -20.46
C GLY A 542 6.43 9.35 -19.40
N TRP A 543 6.40 9.75 -18.13
CA TRP A 543 6.11 8.87 -17.01
C TRP A 543 4.63 8.89 -16.63
N VAL A 544 4.20 7.88 -15.87
CA VAL A 544 2.89 7.83 -15.23
C VAL A 544 3.06 7.89 -13.72
N HIS A 545 2.06 8.44 -13.02
CA HIS A 545 2.11 8.62 -11.58
C HIS A 545 0.82 8.14 -10.93
N PRO A 546 0.85 7.07 -10.11
CA PRO A 546 -0.23 6.82 -9.16
C PRO A 546 -0.13 7.84 -8.02
N ALA A 547 -0.93 8.90 -8.10
CA ALA A 547 -0.98 9.93 -7.08
C ALA A 547 -1.81 9.44 -5.90
N HIS A 548 -1.19 9.38 -4.71
CA HIS A 548 -1.83 9.00 -3.46
C HIS A 548 -2.00 10.21 -2.53
N LEU A 549 -3.16 10.28 -1.93
CA LEU A 549 -3.55 11.29 -0.97
C LEU A 549 -3.80 10.63 0.38
N HIS A 550 -3.06 11.07 1.41
CA HIS A 550 -3.31 10.66 2.79
C HIS A 550 -4.59 11.28 3.34
N TYR A 551 -5.17 10.67 4.36
CA TYR A 551 -6.28 11.18 5.15
C TYR A 551 -7.66 11.07 4.53
N GLU A 552 -7.88 11.56 3.31
CA GLU A 552 -9.19 11.58 2.65
C GLU A 552 -9.15 10.99 1.25
N GLU A 553 -10.26 10.43 0.84
CA GLU A 553 -10.43 9.99 -0.54
C GLU A 553 -11.13 11.04 -1.39
N GLY A 554 -10.66 11.17 -2.62
CA GLY A 554 -11.26 12.03 -3.61
C GLY A 554 -12.28 11.31 -4.49
N ARG A 555 -13.35 12.01 -4.84
CA ARG A 555 -14.21 11.61 -5.94
C ARG A 555 -13.71 12.25 -7.23
N ILE A 556 -13.35 11.43 -8.23
CA ILE A 556 -12.91 11.93 -9.53
C ILE A 556 -14.13 12.58 -10.23
N LEU A 557 -14.05 13.88 -10.47
CA LEU A 557 -15.04 14.65 -11.22
C LEU A 557 -14.81 14.54 -12.71
N SER A 558 -13.56 14.66 -13.14
CA SER A 558 -13.18 14.57 -14.55
C SER A 558 -11.75 14.05 -14.72
N ARG A 559 -11.50 13.46 -15.91
CA ARG A 559 -10.18 13.14 -16.46
C ARG A 559 -10.05 13.85 -17.80
N ASN A 560 -9.12 14.79 -17.92
CA ASN A 560 -9.01 15.66 -19.11
C ASN A 560 -10.36 16.28 -19.52
N GLY A 561 -11.17 16.71 -18.55
CA GLY A 561 -12.49 17.30 -18.77
C GLY A 561 -13.61 16.30 -19.10
N VAL A 562 -13.33 14.99 -19.13
CA VAL A 562 -14.32 13.94 -19.41
C VAL A 562 -14.68 13.19 -18.13
N ALA A 563 -15.93 12.79 -17.97
CA ALA A 563 -16.37 12.01 -16.82
C ALA A 563 -15.58 10.70 -16.70
N PRO A 564 -15.19 10.29 -15.47
CA PRO A 564 -14.45 9.04 -15.28
C PRO A 564 -15.28 7.83 -15.70
N PRO A 565 -14.63 6.70 -16.07
CA PRO A 565 -15.31 5.47 -16.40
C PRO A 565 -16.10 4.96 -15.17
N VAL A 566 -17.17 4.17 -15.42
CA VAL A 566 -18.12 3.74 -14.39
C VAL A 566 -17.43 3.07 -13.18
N HIS A 567 -16.41 2.27 -13.43
CA HIS A 567 -15.66 1.55 -12.39
C HIS A 567 -14.76 2.45 -11.52
N GLU A 568 -14.53 3.71 -11.90
CA GLU A 568 -13.80 4.72 -11.12
C GLU A 568 -14.71 5.77 -10.48
N ARG A 569 -16.02 5.65 -10.60
CA ARG A 569 -16.97 6.64 -10.06
C ARG A 569 -17.21 6.52 -8.55
N GLY A 570 -16.49 5.66 -7.86
CA GLY A 570 -16.38 5.65 -6.41
C GLY A 570 -15.40 6.69 -5.89
N ARG A 571 -15.17 6.69 -4.56
CA ARG A 571 -14.07 7.44 -3.95
C ARG A 571 -12.78 6.65 -4.12
N LYS A 572 -11.68 7.35 -4.24
CA LYS A 572 -10.35 6.79 -4.43
C LYS A 572 -9.30 7.61 -3.68
N ASP A 573 -8.31 6.95 -3.14
CA ASP A 573 -7.12 7.56 -2.55
C ASP A 573 -5.88 7.45 -3.44
N VAL A 574 -5.92 6.57 -4.45
CA VAL A 574 -4.89 6.47 -5.49
C VAL A 574 -5.51 6.83 -6.85
N VAL A 575 -4.98 7.86 -7.49
CA VAL A 575 -5.41 8.32 -8.80
C VAL A 575 -4.29 8.10 -9.81
N HIS A 576 -4.43 7.11 -10.67
CA HIS A 576 -3.50 6.93 -11.78
C HIS A 576 -3.54 8.16 -12.70
N LEU A 577 -2.39 8.80 -12.88
CA LEU A 577 -2.20 9.88 -13.85
C LEU A 577 -1.39 9.36 -15.04
N GLY A 578 -2.06 9.16 -16.15
CA GLY A 578 -1.43 8.83 -17.43
C GLY A 578 -0.57 9.97 -17.97
N LYS A 579 0.11 9.74 -19.08
CA LYS A 579 0.94 10.76 -19.73
C LYS A 579 0.14 12.02 -20.05
N ASN A 580 0.59 13.18 -19.53
CA ASN A 580 -0.04 14.50 -19.74
C ASN A 580 -1.53 14.53 -19.31
N GLU A 581 -1.91 13.69 -18.38
CA GLU A 581 -3.28 13.60 -17.89
C GLU A 581 -3.51 14.60 -16.75
N THR A 582 -4.74 15.08 -16.69
CA THR A 582 -5.28 15.91 -15.62
C THR A 582 -6.51 15.23 -15.03
N ALA A 583 -6.57 15.12 -13.70
CA ALA A 583 -7.74 14.62 -12.97
C ALA A 583 -8.21 15.68 -11.96
N GLU A 584 -9.51 16.00 -11.96
CA GLU A 584 -10.12 16.83 -10.93
C GLU A 584 -10.77 15.95 -9.86
N LEU A 585 -10.45 16.19 -8.60
CA LEU A 585 -10.96 15.46 -7.44
C LEU A 585 -11.75 16.39 -6.53
N PHE A 586 -12.94 15.95 -6.13
CA PHE A 586 -13.69 16.56 -5.04
C PHE A 586 -13.30 15.88 -3.73
N LEU A 587 -12.89 16.65 -2.72
CA LEU A 587 -12.42 16.19 -1.41
C LEU A 587 -13.19 16.91 -0.31
N ARG A 588 -13.49 16.19 0.80
CA ARG A 588 -13.98 16.79 2.04
C ARG A 588 -13.00 16.52 3.14
N PHE A 589 -12.55 17.55 3.84
CA PHE A 589 -11.61 17.48 4.95
C PHE A 589 -12.38 17.55 6.26
N ARG A 590 -12.59 16.43 6.95
CA ARG A 590 -13.46 16.32 8.11
C ARG A 590 -12.74 15.81 9.35
N ASP A 591 -13.30 16.09 10.54
CA ASP A 591 -12.94 15.54 11.84
C ASP A 591 -11.59 16.01 12.40
N PHE A 592 -10.49 15.53 11.89
CA PHE A 592 -9.14 15.89 12.30
C PHE A 592 -8.67 17.17 11.57
N PRO A 593 -7.80 17.99 12.17
CA PRO A 593 -7.26 17.95 13.52
C PRO A 593 -8.19 18.50 14.59
N GLN A 594 -7.88 18.19 15.85
CA GLN A 594 -8.45 18.86 17.00
C GLN A 594 -7.67 20.13 17.31
N PRO A 595 -8.35 21.30 17.47
CA PRO A 595 -7.67 22.54 17.83
C PRO A 595 -7.16 22.55 19.27
N ASP A 596 -7.76 21.77 20.17
CA ASP A 596 -7.59 21.86 21.63
C ASP A 596 -6.85 20.67 22.22
N PHE A 597 -5.94 20.07 21.47
CA PHE A 597 -5.25 18.89 21.94
C PHE A 597 -4.09 19.29 22.86
N ASP A 598 -4.29 19.05 24.16
CA ASP A 598 -3.40 19.27 25.32
C ASP A 598 -3.10 20.73 25.69
N PRO A 599 -2.88 21.05 26.98
CA PRO A 599 -2.62 22.44 27.36
C PRO A 599 -1.45 22.94 26.52
N PRO A 600 -1.58 24.13 25.95
CA PRO A 600 -0.61 24.63 25.01
C PRO A 600 0.75 24.75 25.69
N ASN A 601 1.66 23.82 25.38
CA ASN A 601 3.05 24.13 25.56
C ASN A 601 3.40 25.12 24.43
N PRO A 602 3.67 26.40 24.73
CA PRO A 602 3.93 27.43 23.72
C PRO A 602 5.15 27.08 22.84
N ALA A 603 5.99 26.13 23.25
CA ALA A 603 7.11 25.60 22.44
C ALA A 603 6.65 24.64 21.33
N PHE A 604 5.42 24.15 21.39
CA PHE A 604 4.91 23.16 20.44
C PHE A 604 3.60 23.63 19.83
N LYS A 605 3.66 24.11 18.60
CA LYS A 605 2.46 24.17 17.77
C LYS A 605 1.97 22.75 17.57
N PRO A 606 0.68 22.44 17.83
CA PRO A 606 0.14 21.14 17.55
C PRO A 606 0.37 20.82 16.07
N GLU A 607 1.12 19.75 15.79
CA GLU A 607 1.33 19.26 14.43
C GLU A 607 0.14 18.38 13.98
N ALA A 608 -0.96 18.42 14.70
CA ALA A 608 -2.20 17.78 14.35
C ALA A 608 -2.65 18.23 12.95
N GLY A 609 -3.07 17.29 12.11
CA GLY A 609 -3.53 17.57 10.75
C GLY A 609 -2.44 17.65 9.68
N ARG A 610 -1.24 17.15 9.96
CA ARG A 610 -0.16 17.07 8.98
C ARG A 610 -0.25 15.79 8.17
N TYR A 611 -0.36 15.92 6.86
CA TYR A 611 -0.47 14.81 5.91
C TYR A 611 0.37 15.05 4.66
N VAL A 612 0.46 14.05 3.77
CA VAL A 612 1.19 14.15 2.52
C VAL A 612 0.33 13.77 1.32
N ILE A 613 0.68 14.32 0.17
CA ILE A 613 0.29 13.83 -1.15
C ILE A 613 1.57 13.50 -1.92
N HIS A 614 1.63 12.32 -2.52
CA HIS A 614 2.83 11.82 -3.17
C HIS A 614 2.50 10.88 -4.34
N CYS A 615 3.53 10.56 -5.13
CA CYS A 615 3.44 9.51 -6.13
C CYS A 615 3.68 8.15 -5.48
N HIS A 616 2.79 7.19 -5.69
CA HIS A 616 2.94 5.82 -5.18
C HIS A 616 3.61 4.85 -6.18
N ASN A 617 4.19 5.34 -7.29
CA ASN A 617 5.39 4.69 -7.80
C ASN A 617 6.46 4.91 -6.72
N THR A 618 6.70 3.88 -5.91
CA THR A 618 7.46 4.06 -4.67
C THR A 618 8.91 4.47 -4.93
N VAL A 619 9.45 4.20 -6.14
CA VAL A 619 10.76 4.71 -6.58
C VAL A 619 10.71 6.24 -6.74
N HIS A 620 9.62 6.79 -7.29
CA HIS A 620 9.46 8.25 -7.40
C HIS A 620 9.24 8.89 -6.01
N GLU A 621 8.51 8.23 -5.13
CA GLU A 621 8.32 8.63 -3.73
C GLU A 621 9.66 8.73 -3.01
N ASP A 622 10.48 7.66 -3.00
CA ASP A 622 11.80 7.63 -2.39
C ASP A 622 12.75 8.67 -2.99
N HIS A 623 12.45 9.13 -4.21
CA HIS A 623 13.19 10.16 -4.91
C HIS A 623 12.49 11.53 -4.86
N ALA A 624 11.74 11.77 -3.78
CA ALA A 624 11.22 13.06 -3.35
C ALA A 624 9.95 13.57 -4.05
N MET A 625 9.18 12.71 -4.75
CA MET A 625 7.90 13.11 -5.34
C MET A 625 6.77 13.13 -4.30
N MET A 626 6.90 14.01 -3.32
CA MET A 626 5.99 14.14 -2.19
C MET A 626 5.95 15.59 -1.72
N VAL A 627 4.79 16.06 -1.26
CA VAL A 627 4.64 17.33 -0.56
C VAL A 627 3.68 17.20 0.61
N ARG A 628 3.85 18.08 1.60
CA ARG A 628 3.00 18.19 2.79
C ARG A 628 1.80 19.07 2.54
N PHE A 629 0.68 18.69 3.13
CA PHE A 629 -0.45 19.58 3.38
C PHE A 629 -0.90 19.47 4.83
N ASP A 630 -1.56 20.50 5.33
CA ASP A 630 -2.03 20.58 6.72
C ASP A 630 -3.52 20.89 6.75
N VAL A 631 -4.30 19.99 7.34
CA VAL A 631 -5.70 20.28 7.66
C VAL A 631 -5.73 21.20 8.86
N VAL A 632 -6.33 22.37 8.71
CA VAL A 632 -6.40 23.41 9.76
C VAL A 632 -7.82 23.56 10.28
N PRO A 633 -8.01 24.06 11.53
CA PRO A 633 -9.33 24.30 12.12
C PRO A 633 -10.26 25.16 11.29
#